data_09cd0e10e0bb3448142fc9e5ee3031b7
#
_entry.id   09cd0e10e0bb3448142fc9e5ee3031b7
#
_cell.length_a   1.000
_cell.length_b   1.000
_cell.length_c   1.000
_cell.angle_alpha   90.00
_cell.angle_beta   90.00
_cell.angle_gamma   90.00
#
_symmetry.space_group_name_H-M   'P 1'
#
loop_
_entity.id
_entity.type
_entity.pdbx_description
1 polymer ?
#
loop_
_entity_poly.entity_id
_entity_poly.type
_entity_poly.pdbx_seq_one_letter_code
_entity_poly.pdbx_strand_id
1 'polypeptide(L)'
;VSILDGNTFVVSDQRGDIEASPTDTSGLFSYDTRFLSTWVLTVNGERLNTLSIDDLNYFESRFFLVPDTGTVYVNATMSVIRQRAVGGGFREALTVLNHADEPVKLTVRIDAGCDFADLFEVKDAAKKKGKYYHRINHSSLLLGYQRETFNRETTISSTAPCKYDENGLTFELRIGAHSEWSTDLTVATSLVEEISRQKVRGKADRSPDLAANLKKWMARTPKMLCDVPSLDVTYERSLVDLAALRFSPRIAGGRSLPAAGLPWFMAMFGRDSILTSLQALPFVPELAETTLRALATWQGTVLDDFRDEDPGRIVHEMRYGETAAFEEQPHSPYYGNADATPLFVVLLDEYERWTGDSKVVKELEPEARAALAWIDDYADLQGNGYVSYKRRNEKTGLENQCWKDSWDSISYRDGRLPDFPRATCELQGYAYDAKMRGARLARTFWKDPAYADELTRQATDLKRRFNQDFWLPDRQAFALALDADGSKVDALASNMGHLLWSGIVDKAKAKAVVRHLMGPKLFTGWGIRTLAEGEARFNPIGYHVGAVWPFDNSFIAWGMRNYGFKVEAARVAAGILDAAAFFRGRLPEAFGGYERSYTMYPVEYPTACSPQAWSTGAPLLLLRTMLGLEPTEDRISVDPVLPKEIGHLALLDIPGRWGRVDVYGRGRA
;
A
#
# COMPACT_ATOMS: atom_id res chain seq x y z
N VAL A 1 -13.95 11.34 -3.31
CA VAL A 1 -13.85 10.41 -4.46
C VAL A 1 -12.42 10.38 -4.94
N SER A 2 -11.88 9.18 -5.17
CA SER A 2 -10.49 9.00 -5.60
C SER A 2 -10.42 8.16 -6.85
N ILE A 3 -9.62 8.59 -7.82
CA ILE A 3 -9.24 7.84 -9.02
C ILE A 3 -7.73 7.84 -9.17
N LEU A 4 -7.14 6.74 -9.67
CA LEU A 4 -5.69 6.59 -9.77
C LEU A 4 -5.27 5.74 -10.96
N ASP A 5 -4.05 5.96 -11.42
CA ASP A 5 -3.31 5.10 -12.35
C ASP A 5 -1.82 5.17 -11.98
N GLY A 6 -1.38 4.20 -11.21
CA GLY A 6 0.01 4.07 -10.79
C GLY A 6 0.57 5.32 -10.11
N ASN A 7 1.30 6.11 -10.88
CA ASN A 7 2.03 7.28 -10.35
C ASN A 7 1.16 8.55 -10.22
N THR A 8 -0.07 8.52 -10.71
CA THR A 8 -0.95 9.70 -10.77
C THR A 8 -2.29 9.38 -10.12
N PHE A 9 -2.74 10.26 -9.23
CA PHE A 9 -4.05 10.10 -8.60
C PHE A 9 -4.74 11.45 -8.36
N VAL A 10 -6.06 11.40 -8.26
CA VAL A 10 -6.91 12.54 -7.94
C VAL A 10 -7.73 12.21 -6.71
N VAL A 11 -7.78 13.15 -5.77
CA VAL A 11 -8.71 13.13 -4.63
C VAL A 11 -9.59 14.38 -4.71
N SER A 12 -10.90 14.19 -4.69
CA SER A 12 -11.88 15.27 -4.78
C SER A 12 -13.06 15.05 -3.85
N ASP A 13 -13.87 16.08 -3.65
CA ASP A 13 -15.14 16.00 -2.92
C ASP A 13 -16.21 15.23 -3.73
N GLN A 14 -17.43 15.21 -3.22
CA GLN A 14 -18.57 14.54 -3.87
C GLN A 14 -19.13 15.31 -5.09
N ARG A 15 -18.75 16.58 -5.29
CA ARG A 15 -19.07 17.38 -6.49
C ARG A 15 -18.06 17.18 -7.60
N GLY A 16 -16.97 16.50 -7.27
CA GLY A 16 -15.78 16.44 -8.10
C GLY A 16 -14.92 17.70 -7.96
N ASP A 17 -15.13 18.55 -6.97
CA ASP A 17 -14.29 19.71 -6.75
C ASP A 17 -13.03 19.37 -5.98
N ILE A 18 -11.93 20.01 -6.36
CA ILE A 18 -10.67 20.01 -5.62
C ILE A 18 -10.52 21.40 -4.99
N GLU A 19 -10.47 21.44 -3.68
CA GLU A 19 -10.25 22.66 -2.90
C GLU A 19 -9.39 22.29 -1.71
N ALA A 20 -8.09 22.22 -1.94
CA ALA A 20 -7.14 21.71 -0.97
C ALA A 20 -6.87 22.74 0.13
N SER A 21 -6.96 22.31 1.38
CA SER A 21 -6.35 23.01 2.51
C SER A 21 -4.87 22.64 2.65
N PRO A 22 -4.08 23.34 3.47
CA PRO A 22 -2.66 23.03 3.66
C PRO A 22 -2.38 21.60 4.12
N THR A 23 -3.29 20.97 4.88
CA THR A 23 -3.12 19.61 5.43
C THR A 23 -4.04 18.57 4.79
N ASP A 24 -4.81 18.96 3.76
CA ASP A 24 -5.74 18.08 3.06
C ASP A 24 -5.07 17.43 1.85
N THR A 25 -5.34 16.15 1.63
CA THR A 25 -4.86 15.38 0.48
C THR A 25 -5.72 15.53 -0.76
N SER A 26 -6.71 16.43 -0.78
CA SER A 26 -7.41 16.78 -2.02
C SER A 26 -6.45 17.36 -3.05
N GLY A 27 -6.56 16.91 -4.29
CA GLY A 27 -5.66 17.35 -5.35
C GLY A 27 -5.48 16.36 -6.49
N LEU A 28 -4.77 16.82 -7.51
CA LEU A 28 -4.14 15.99 -8.53
C LEU A 28 -2.67 15.83 -8.15
N PHE A 29 -2.26 14.61 -7.86
CA PHE A 29 -0.88 14.27 -7.51
C PHE A 29 -0.22 13.43 -8.59
N SER A 30 1.07 13.66 -8.79
CA SER A 30 1.94 12.79 -9.57
C SER A 30 3.35 12.82 -8.99
N TYR A 31 3.95 11.64 -8.76
CA TYR A 31 5.29 11.51 -8.17
C TYR A 31 5.47 12.40 -6.92
N ASP A 32 4.62 12.24 -5.92
CA ASP A 32 4.58 12.95 -4.63
C ASP A 32 4.29 14.46 -4.71
N THR A 33 4.11 15.05 -5.89
CA THR A 33 3.82 16.49 -6.06
C THR A 33 2.34 16.71 -6.38
N ARG A 34 1.71 17.70 -5.72
CA ARG A 34 0.34 18.15 -5.99
C ARG A 34 0.32 19.16 -7.15
N PHE A 35 -0.13 18.73 -8.32
CA PHE A 35 -0.18 19.55 -9.55
C PHE A 35 -1.48 20.35 -9.72
N LEU A 36 -2.55 19.99 -8.98
CA LEU A 36 -3.73 20.82 -8.79
C LEU A 36 -4.09 20.82 -7.32
N SER A 37 -4.17 22.00 -6.74
CA SER A 37 -4.72 22.26 -5.40
C SER A 37 -6.12 22.88 -5.46
N THR A 38 -6.51 23.42 -6.63
CA THR A 38 -7.82 23.98 -6.89
C THR A 38 -8.33 23.53 -8.25
N TRP A 39 -9.56 22.99 -8.29
CA TRP A 39 -10.31 22.66 -9.49
C TRP A 39 -11.80 22.68 -9.15
N VAL A 40 -12.41 23.88 -9.22
CA VAL A 40 -13.76 24.12 -8.72
C VAL A 40 -14.66 24.61 -9.86
N LEU A 41 -15.79 23.91 -10.04
CA LEU A 41 -16.79 24.23 -11.05
C LEU A 41 -17.88 25.13 -10.46
N THR A 42 -18.17 26.24 -11.14
CA THR A 42 -19.34 27.07 -10.87
C THR A 42 -20.13 27.32 -12.16
N VAL A 43 -21.45 27.47 -12.01
CA VAL A 43 -22.35 27.88 -13.08
C VAL A 43 -23.09 29.14 -12.61
N ASN A 44 -22.97 30.23 -13.37
CA ASN A 44 -23.46 31.57 -12.99
C ASN A 44 -22.94 32.05 -11.62
N GLY A 45 -21.72 31.62 -11.23
CA GLY A 45 -21.09 31.96 -9.96
C GLY A 45 -21.47 31.06 -8.78
N GLU A 46 -22.40 30.11 -8.97
CA GLU A 46 -22.87 29.21 -7.91
C GLU A 46 -22.29 27.81 -8.07
N ARG A 47 -22.01 27.15 -6.94
CA ARG A 47 -21.62 25.71 -6.90
C ARG A 47 -22.85 24.84 -7.15
N LEU A 48 -22.60 23.63 -7.57
CA LEU A 48 -23.64 22.65 -7.88
C LEU A 48 -23.80 21.63 -6.74
N ASN A 49 -25.00 21.06 -6.61
CA ASN A 49 -25.29 19.96 -5.70
C ASN A 49 -25.17 18.61 -6.40
N THR A 50 -24.65 17.61 -5.69
CA THR A 50 -24.50 16.25 -6.20
C THR A 50 -25.82 15.50 -6.14
N LEU A 51 -26.24 14.95 -7.28
CA LEU A 51 -27.34 13.97 -7.34
C LEU A 51 -26.83 12.53 -7.20
N SER A 52 -25.76 12.20 -7.91
CA SER A 52 -25.21 10.86 -7.94
C SER A 52 -23.74 10.88 -8.33
N ILE A 53 -23.03 9.86 -7.88
CA ILE A 53 -21.64 9.59 -8.25
C ILE A 53 -21.59 8.16 -8.77
N ASP A 54 -20.92 7.97 -9.91
CA ASP A 54 -20.70 6.68 -10.52
C ASP A 54 -19.19 6.41 -10.54
N ASP A 55 -18.74 5.50 -9.67
CA ASP A 55 -17.36 5.01 -9.62
C ASP A 55 -17.20 3.86 -10.62
N LEU A 56 -17.10 4.20 -11.92
CA LEU A 56 -17.07 3.25 -13.03
C LEU A 56 -15.88 2.28 -12.92
N ASN A 57 -14.69 2.84 -12.69
CA ASN A 57 -13.45 2.09 -12.55
C ASN A 57 -12.51 2.84 -11.58
N TYR A 58 -11.40 2.20 -11.19
CA TYR A 58 -10.41 2.88 -10.33
C TYR A 58 -9.76 4.09 -10.98
N PHE A 59 -9.79 4.19 -12.32
CA PHE A 59 -9.17 5.26 -13.11
C PHE A 59 -10.17 6.27 -13.67
N GLU A 60 -11.48 6.10 -13.44
CA GLU A 60 -12.51 7.00 -13.92
C GLU A 60 -13.71 7.09 -12.98
N SER A 61 -14.34 8.27 -12.93
CA SER A 61 -15.55 8.53 -12.16
C SER A 61 -16.46 9.53 -12.89
N ARG A 62 -17.75 9.48 -12.59
CA ARG A 62 -18.75 10.38 -13.16
C ARG A 62 -19.60 11.01 -12.06
N PHE A 63 -19.82 12.32 -12.16
CA PHE A 63 -20.60 13.10 -11.22
C PHE A 63 -21.80 13.68 -11.94
N PHE A 64 -22.99 13.50 -11.39
CA PHE A 64 -24.24 14.10 -11.86
C PHE A 64 -24.62 15.21 -10.88
N LEU A 65 -24.71 16.45 -11.39
CA LEU A 65 -24.87 17.63 -10.58
C LEU A 65 -26.06 18.46 -11.07
N VAL A 66 -26.65 19.23 -10.15
CA VAL A 66 -27.71 20.20 -10.42
C VAL A 66 -27.43 21.52 -9.71
N PRO A 67 -27.98 22.68 -10.18
CA PRO A 67 -27.88 23.94 -9.45
C PRO A 67 -28.48 23.86 -8.06
N ASP A 68 -27.93 24.66 -7.13
CA ASP A 68 -28.45 24.79 -5.76
C ASP A 68 -29.63 25.83 -5.75
N THR A 69 -30.74 25.46 -6.38
CA THR A 69 -31.89 26.35 -6.57
C THR A 69 -33.15 25.88 -5.82
N GLY A 70 -32.95 25.29 -4.63
CA GLY A 70 -34.04 24.77 -3.82
C GLY A 70 -34.29 23.28 -4.00
N THR A 71 -35.48 22.84 -4.37
CA THR A 71 -35.75 21.41 -4.53
C THR A 71 -35.67 20.99 -6.01
N VAL A 72 -35.20 19.79 -6.28
CA VAL A 72 -35.17 19.17 -7.63
C VAL A 72 -36.55 19.12 -8.26
N TYR A 73 -37.61 19.09 -7.47
CA TYR A 73 -38.99 19.12 -7.95
C TYR A 73 -39.41 20.47 -8.59
N VAL A 74 -38.75 21.55 -8.21
CA VAL A 74 -39.20 22.90 -8.62
C VAL A 74 -38.32 23.49 -9.71
N ASN A 75 -37.01 23.17 -9.75
CA ASN A 75 -36.03 23.86 -10.59
C ASN A 75 -35.09 22.93 -11.36
N ALA A 76 -35.52 21.72 -11.74
CA ALA A 76 -34.75 20.79 -12.54
C ALA A 76 -34.60 21.21 -14.02
N THR A 77 -34.27 22.48 -14.26
CA THR A 77 -34.15 23.03 -15.63
C THR A 77 -32.78 22.78 -16.25
N MET A 78 -31.80 22.37 -15.45
CA MET A 78 -30.44 22.13 -15.91
C MET A 78 -29.80 20.99 -15.11
N SER A 79 -28.94 20.21 -15.77
CA SER A 79 -28.03 19.31 -15.09
C SER A 79 -26.62 19.40 -15.70
N VAL A 80 -25.62 18.99 -14.91
CA VAL A 80 -24.23 18.99 -15.33
C VAL A 80 -23.65 17.60 -15.08
N ILE A 81 -22.93 17.08 -16.05
CA ILE A 81 -22.22 15.80 -15.95
C ILE A 81 -20.72 16.08 -16.06
N ARG A 82 -19.95 15.63 -15.07
CA ARG A 82 -18.49 15.65 -15.08
C ARG A 82 -18.01 14.21 -15.15
N GLN A 83 -17.35 13.83 -16.22
CA GLN A 83 -16.71 12.52 -16.33
C GLN A 83 -15.19 12.70 -16.31
N ARG A 84 -14.55 12.10 -15.34
CA ARG A 84 -13.10 12.20 -15.10
C ARG A 84 -12.39 10.91 -15.38
N ALA A 85 -11.18 11.03 -15.87
CA ALA A 85 -10.26 9.92 -16.02
C ALA A 85 -8.82 10.35 -15.75
N VAL A 86 -8.02 9.43 -15.20
CA VAL A 86 -6.56 9.49 -15.12
C VAL A 86 -5.97 8.45 -16.08
N GLY A 87 -4.73 8.66 -16.48
CA GLY A 87 -4.05 7.81 -17.43
C GLY A 87 -3.29 8.67 -18.45
N GLY A 88 -1.97 8.83 -18.20
CA GLY A 88 -1.14 9.77 -18.96
C GLY A 88 -1.49 11.24 -18.76
N GLY A 89 -2.14 11.58 -17.64
CA GLY A 89 -2.61 12.90 -17.24
C GLY A 89 -4.01 12.84 -16.65
N PHE A 90 -4.58 14.02 -16.35
CA PHE A 90 -5.97 14.15 -15.89
C PHE A 90 -6.84 14.75 -16.99
N ARG A 91 -8.01 14.16 -17.17
CA ARG A 91 -9.02 14.61 -18.15
C ARG A 91 -10.37 14.72 -17.50
N GLU A 92 -11.15 15.71 -17.91
CA GLU A 92 -12.55 15.87 -17.51
C GLU A 92 -13.40 16.24 -18.71
N ALA A 93 -14.35 15.38 -19.09
CA ALA A 93 -15.40 15.72 -20.02
C ALA A 93 -16.54 16.41 -19.22
N LEU A 94 -16.85 17.63 -19.58
CA LEU A 94 -17.90 18.45 -18.95
C LEU A 94 -19.07 18.60 -19.93
N THR A 95 -20.27 18.18 -19.50
CA THR A 95 -21.51 18.34 -20.27
C THR A 95 -22.53 19.11 -19.46
N VAL A 96 -23.13 20.14 -20.06
CA VAL A 96 -24.22 20.94 -19.47
C VAL A 96 -25.48 20.74 -20.32
N LEU A 97 -26.54 20.23 -19.70
CA LEU A 97 -27.82 19.94 -20.34
C LEU A 97 -28.87 20.96 -19.91
N ASN A 98 -29.53 21.60 -20.90
CA ASN A 98 -30.68 22.44 -20.67
C ASN A 98 -31.97 21.62 -20.84
N HIS A 99 -32.75 21.50 -19.78
CA HIS A 99 -34.04 20.76 -19.76
C HIS A 99 -35.25 21.69 -19.95
N ALA A 100 -35.03 23.01 -20.00
CA ALA A 100 -36.10 23.98 -20.19
C ALA A 100 -36.57 24.08 -21.66
N ASP A 101 -37.79 24.53 -21.83
CA ASP A 101 -38.43 24.80 -23.16
C ASP A 101 -37.84 26.00 -23.89
N GLU A 102 -36.95 26.78 -23.22
CA GLU A 102 -36.33 27.96 -23.76
C GLU A 102 -34.82 27.92 -23.75
N PRO A 103 -34.12 28.62 -24.66
CA PRO A 103 -32.67 28.73 -24.61
C PRO A 103 -32.19 29.45 -23.36
N VAL A 104 -31.13 28.94 -22.77
CA VAL A 104 -30.50 29.50 -21.55
C VAL A 104 -29.13 30.12 -21.89
N LYS A 105 -28.79 31.22 -21.23
CA LYS A 105 -27.45 31.81 -21.24
C LYS A 105 -26.78 31.47 -19.91
N LEU A 106 -25.58 30.97 -19.95
CA LEU A 106 -24.83 30.50 -18.77
C LEU A 106 -23.38 30.96 -18.84
N THR A 107 -22.83 31.32 -17.69
CA THR A 107 -21.39 31.42 -17.49
C THR A 107 -20.92 30.21 -16.73
N VAL A 108 -20.12 29.40 -17.36
CA VAL A 108 -19.49 28.21 -16.73
C VAL A 108 -18.03 28.53 -16.44
N ARG A 109 -17.63 28.42 -15.19
CA ARG A 109 -16.26 28.71 -14.78
C ARG A 109 -15.63 27.50 -14.09
N ILE A 110 -14.37 27.25 -14.39
CA ILE A 110 -13.48 26.36 -13.65
C ILE A 110 -12.39 27.21 -13.01
N ASP A 111 -12.41 27.33 -11.68
CA ASP A 111 -11.29 27.88 -10.95
C ASP A 111 -10.20 26.82 -10.83
N ALA A 112 -8.97 27.18 -11.20
CA ALA A 112 -7.83 26.28 -11.23
C ALA A 112 -6.61 26.89 -10.53
N GLY A 113 -5.94 26.11 -9.70
CA GLY A 113 -4.76 26.54 -8.96
C GLY A 113 -3.81 25.40 -8.65
N CYS A 114 -2.54 25.76 -8.46
CA CYS A 114 -1.45 24.82 -8.18
C CYS A 114 -0.60 25.36 -7.04
N ASP A 115 -0.36 24.54 -6.02
CA ASP A 115 0.58 24.86 -4.94
C ASP A 115 1.90 24.11 -5.06
N PHE A 116 1.93 23.06 -5.88
CA PHE A 116 3.09 22.18 -6.09
C PHE A 116 3.70 21.63 -4.79
N ALA A 117 2.89 21.53 -3.73
CA ALA A 117 3.32 20.95 -2.47
C ALA A 117 3.63 19.46 -2.65
N ASP A 118 4.71 18.98 -2.06
CA ASP A 118 4.89 17.54 -1.92
C ASP A 118 4.10 16.98 -0.72
N LEU A 119 3.99 15.65 -0.62
CA LEU A 119 3.19 15.02 0.43
C LEU A 119 3.70 15.32 1.85
N PHE A 120 5.00 15.55 2.04
CA PHE A 120 5.55 15.97 3.33
C PHE A 120 5.18 17.42 3.63
N GLU A 121 5.25 18.30 2.62
CA GLU A 121 4.83 19.70 2.77
C GLU A 121 3.32 19.79 3.08
N VAL A 122 2.49 18.92 2.48
CA VAL A 122 1.06 18.82 2.82
C VAL A 122 0.89 18.35 4.27
N LYS A 123 1.58 17.29 4.69
CA LYS A 123 1.50 16.73 6.04
C LYS A 123 1.87 17.75 7.12
N ASP A 124 2.92 18.52 6.87
CA ASP A 124 3.49 19.46 7.83
C ASP A 124 3.00 20.90 7.64
N ALA A 125 2.08 21.14 6.69
CA ALA A 125 1.61 22.47 6.28
C ALA A 125 2.78 23.44 5.96
N ALA A 126 3.83 22.91 5.32
CA ALA A 126 5.06 23.66 5.09
C ALA A 126 4.92 24.66 3.93
N LYS A 127 5.62 25.77 4.02
CA LYS A 127 5.63 26.79 2.97
C LYS A 127 6.63 26.47 1.88
N LYS A 128 6.21 26.65 0.63
CA LYS A 128 7.07 26.55 -0.56
C LYS A 128 8.18 27.58 -0.55
N LYS A 129 9.38 27.19 -1.02
CA LYS A 129 10.59 28.03 -1.00
C LYS A 129 10.97 28.61 -2.38
N GLY A 130 10.31 28.15 -3.44
CA GLY A 130 10.56 28.61 -4.83
C GLY A 130 9.62 29.72 -5.28
N LYS A 131 9.61 29.97 -6.57
CA LYS A 131 8.83 31.03 -7.21
C LYS A 131 7.75 30.43 -8.10
N TYR A 132 6.53 31.00 -8.00
CA TYR A 132 5.43 30.68 -8.89
C TYR A 132 5.47 31.57 -10.14
N TYR A 133 5.01 31.04 -11.26
CA TYR A 133 4.82 31.75 -12.49
C TYR A 133 3.62 31.20 -13.27
N HIS A 134 3.06 31.99 -14.15
CA HIS A 134 2.01 31.55 -15.06
C HIS A 134 2.26 32.08 -16.48
N ARG A 135 1.69 31.41 -17.47
CA ARG A 135 1.66 31.85 -18.87
C ARG A 135 0.30 31.54 -19.45
N ILE A 136 -0.31 32.55 -20.05
CA ILE A 136 -1.62 32.44 -20.70
C ILE A 136 -1.42 32.53 -22.19
N ASN A 137 -1.91 31.53 -22.92
CA ASN A 137 -1.96 31.48 -24.37
C ASN A 137 -3.43 31.46 -24.81
N HIS A 138 -3.68 31.59 -26.13
CA HIS A 138 -5.04 31.50 -26.68
C HIS A 138 -5.73 30.16 -26.44
N SER A 139 -4.97 29.10 -26.20
CA SER A 139 -5.46 27.72 -26.10
C SER A 139 -5.15 27.02 -24.77
N SER A 140 -4.45 27.69 -23.86
CA SER A 140 -4.04 27.06 -22.59
C SER A 140 -3.61 28.04 -21.51
N LEU A 141 -3.77 27.62 -20.27
CA LEU A 141 -3.18 28.19 -19.07
C LEU A 141 -2.05 27.26 -18.59
N LEU A 142 -0.85 27.82 -18.42
CA LEU A 142 0.26 27.13 -17.78
C LEU A 142 0.51 27.75 -16.40
N LEU A 143 0.48 26.93 -15.37
CA LEU A 143 0.88 27.25 -14.01
C LEU A 143 2.19 26.55 -13.70
N GLY A 144 3.16 27.25 -13.10
CA GLY A 144 4.48 26.74 -12.87
C GLY A 144 5.07 27.12 -11.53
N TYR A 145 6.01 26.29 -11.08
CA TYR A 145 6.80 26.48 -9.86
C TYR A 145 8.26 26.12 -10.15
N GLN A 146 9.17 26.98 -9.68
CA GLN A 146 10.60 26.78 -9.84
C GLN A 146 11.35 27.04 -8.53
N ARG A 147 12.19 26.09 -8.13
CA ARG A 147 13.21 26.24 -7.09
C ARG A 147 14.50 25.64 -7.62
N GLU A 148 15.49 26.47 -7.94
CA GLU A 148 16.75 26.02 -8.52
C GLU A 148 16.56 25.07 -9.71
N THR A 149 16.98 23.80 -9.59
CA THR A 149 16.80 22.74 -10.59
C THR A 149 15.43 22.04 -10.55
N PHE A 150 14.66 22.25 -9.50
CA PHE A 150 13.35 21.65 -9.32
C PHE A 150 12.26 22.49 -10.00
N ASN A 151 11.74 21.99 -11.12
CA ASN A 151 10.71 22.66 -11.89
C ASN A 151 9.49 21.76 -12.04
N ARG A 152 8.30 22.33 -11.83
CA ARG A 152 7.01 21.66 -12.00
C ARG A 152 6.06 22.56 -12.78
N GLU A 153 5.36 21.99 -13.76
CA GLU A 153 4.38 22.72 -14.57
C GLU A 153 3.08 21.94 -14.72
N THR A 154 1.98 22.67 -14.67
CA THR A 154 0.62 22.18 -14.98
C THR A 154 0.10 22.95 -16.17
N THR A 155 -0.22 22.27 -17.27
CA THR A 155 -0.83 22.90 -18.46
C THR A 155 -2.30 22.49 -18.55
N ILE A 156 -3.19 23.47 -18.60
CA ILE A 156 -4.64 23.31 -18.67
C ILE A 156 -5.14 23.76 -20.02
N SER A 157 -5.90 22.92 -20.71
CA SER A 157 -6.49 23.22 -22.03
C SER A 157 -7.92 22.71 -22.15
N SER A 158 -8.68 23.31 -23.08
CA SER A 158 -10.05 22.96 -23.41
C SER A 158 -10.22 22.75 -24.92
N THR A 159 -11.07 21.81 -25.32
CA THR A 159 -11.46 21.63 -26.75
C THR A 159 -12.44 22.70 -27.22
N ALA A 160 -13.30 23.21 -26.34
CA ALA A 160 -14.19 24.33 -26.66
C ALA A 160 -13.46 25.68 -26.42
N PRO A 161 -13.78 26.72 -27.22
CA PRO A 161 -13.26 28.06 -26.99
C PRO A 161 -13.67 28.60 -25.61
N CYS A 162 -12.69 29.11 -24.87
CA CYS A 162 -12.91 29.72 -23.56
C CYS A 162 -11.95 30.90 -23.35
N LYS A 163 -12.21 31.68 -22.32
CA LYS A 163 -11.32 32.74 -21.86
C LYS A 163 -10.48 32.21 -20.70
N TYR A 164 -9.17 32.27 -20.85
CA TYR A 164 -8.22 31.93 -19.80
C TYR A 164 -7.83 33.19 -19.02
N ASP A 165 -7.71 33.04 -17.70
CA ASP A 165 -7.06 34.00 -16.82
C ASP A 165 -6.08 33.25 -15.87
N GLU A 166 -5.41 33.97 -14.97
CA GLU A 166 -4.42 33.38 -14.06
C GLU A 166 -5.01 32.39 -13.05
N ASN A 167 -6.33 32.39 -12.84
CA ASN A 167 -7.06 31.59 -11.87
C ASN A 167 -7.99 30.56 -12.51
N GLY A 168 -7.95 30.38 -13.85
CA GLY A 168 -8.77 29.35 -14.49
C GLY A 168 -9.28 29.69 -15.88
N LEU A 169 -10.47 29.16 -16.19
CA LEU A 169 -11.08 29.28 -17.51
C LEU A 169 -12.60 29.53 -17.42
N THR A 170 -13.12 30.35 -18.32
CA THR A 170 -14.52 30.76 -18.36
C THR A 170 -15.13 30.52 -19.73
N PHE A 171 -16.33 29.94 -19.77
CA PHE A 171 -17.14 29.69 -20.95
C PHE A 171 -18.41 30.55 -20.86
N GLU A 172 -18.65 31.36 -21.89
CA GLU A 172 -19.90 32.09 -22.07
C GLU A 172 -20.78 31.30 -23.05
N LEU A 173 -21.85 30.68 -22.55
CA LEU A 173 -22.63 29.70 -23.29
C LEU A 173 -24.03 30.20 -23.59
N ARG A 174 -24.57 29.77 -24.74
CA ARG A 174 -25.99 29.80 -25.04
C ARG A 174 -26.42 28.42 -25.49
N ILE A 175 -27.23 27.74 -24.68
CA ILE A 175 -27.69 26.38 -24.92
C ILE A 175 -29.16 26.43 -25.31
N GLY A 176 -29.53 25.88 -26.45
CA GLY A 176 -30.92 25.82 -26.92
C GLY A 176 -31.85 25.05 -25.99
N ALA A 177 -33.16 25.17 -26.20
CA ALA A 177 -34.15 24.36 -25.50
C ALA A 177 -33.87 22.87 -25.72
N HIS A 178 -33.93 22.04 -24.66
CA HIS A 178 -33.69 20.57 -24.68
C HIS A 178 -32.40 20.16 -25.39
N SER A 179 -31.37 20.99 -25.28
CA SER A 179 -30.08 20.82 -25.93
C SER A 179 -28.94 20.69 -24.89
N GLU A 180 -27.77 20.27 -25.34
CA GLU A 180 -26.58 20.17 -24.51
C GLU A 180 -25.38 20.92 -25.11
N TRP A 181 -24.43 21.23 -24.26
CA TRP A 181 -23.09 21.67 -24.62
C TRP A 181 -22.06 20.81 -23.89
N SER A 182 -20.96 20.49 -24.56
CA SER A 182 -19.87 19.70 -23.95
C SER A 182 -18.50 20.21 -24.36
N THR A 183 -17.51 19.94 -23.51
CA THR A 183 -16.09 20.17 -23.76
C THR A 183 -15.24 19.14 -23.04
N ASP A 184 -14.06 18.85 -23.61
CA ASP A 184 -13.01 18.08 -22.93
C ASP A 184 -11.96 19.02 -22.38
N LEU A 185 -11.68 18.87 -21.09
CA LEU A 185 -10.65 19.56 -20.35
C LEU A 185 -9.47 18.61 -20.15
N THR A 186 -8.26 19.07 -20.43
CA THR A 186 -7.03 18.28 -20.25
C THR A 186 -6.09 19.03 -19.32
N VAL A 187 -5.57 18.32 -18.31
CA VAL A 187 -4.55 18.81 -17.40
C VAL A 187 -3.32 17.91 -17.57
N ALA A 188 -2.27 18.47 -18.13
CA ALA A 188 -0.99 17.80 -18.32
C ALA A 188 -0.01 18.26 -17.25
N THR A 189 0.61 17.30 -16.57
CA THR A 189 1.65 17.51 -15.56
C THR A 189 3.03 17.33 -16.18
N SER A 190 3.99 18.20 -15.87
CA SER A 190 5.36 18.13 -16.38
C SER A 190 6.39 18.22 -15.26
N LEU A 191 7.32 17.27 -15.28
CA LEU A 191 8.54 17.26 -14.49
C LEU A 191 9.66 17.79 -15.38
N VAL A 192 10.00 19.08 -15.27
CA VAL A 192 11.05 19.70 -16.07
C VAL A 192 12.38 19.54 -15.35
N GLU A 193 13.19 18.58 -15.79
CA GLU A 193 14.57 18.39 -15.31
C GLU A 193 15.54 19.06 -16.27
N GLU A 194 16.46 19.90 -15.78
CA GLU A 194 17.47 20.59 -16.60
C GLU A 194 18.47 19.65 -17.29
N ILE A 195 18.57 18.39 -16.90
CA ILE A 195 19.62 17.46 -17.35
C ILE A 195 19.27 16.68 -18.63
N SER A 196 18.12 16.83 -19.22
CA SER A 196 17.94 16.29 -20.58
C SER A 196 17.16 17.22 -21.49
N ARG A 197 17.87 18.12 -22.15
CA ARG A 197 17.46 18.74 -23.41
C ARG A 197 17.35 17.73 -24.58
N GLN A 198 17.30 16.45 -24.33
CA GLN A 198 16.77 15.50 -25.27
C GLN A 198 15.24 15.58 -25.15
N LYS A 199 14.67 16.42 -26.04
CA LYS A 199 13.28 16.27 -26.45
C LYS A 199 13.08 14.81 -26.80
N VAL A 200 12.59 14.03 -25.86
CA VAL A 200 11.81 12.85 -26.19
C VAL A 200 10.55 13.41 -26.84
N ARG A 201 10.62 13.65 -28.14
CA ARG A 201 9.49 13.64 -29.04
C ARG A 201 9.00 12.19 -29.06
N GLY A 202 8.48 11.72 -27.94
CA GLY A 202 7.55 10.62 -27.93
C GLY A 202 6.37 11.09 -28.76
N LYS A 203 6.03 10.34 -29.82
CA LYS A 203 4.71 10.39 -30.45
C LYS A 203 3.73 10.56 -29.27
N ALA A 204 2.77 11.49 -29.41
CA ALA A 204 1.68 11.62 -28.47
C ALA A 204 1.13 10.20 -28.24
N ASP A 205 1.56 9.57 -27.17
CA ASP A 205 1.15 8.22 -26.84
C ASP A 205 -0.36 8.33 -26.64
N ARG A 206 -1.08 7.54 -27.41
CA ARG A 206 -2.50 7.31 -27.16
C ARG A 206 -2.58 6.97 -25.69
N SER A 207 -3.42 7.68 -24.94
CA SER A 207 -3.71 7.35 -23.53
C SER A 207 -3.81 5.84 -23.41
N PRO A 208 -3.10 5.22 -22.45
CA PRO A 208 -3.15 3.78 -22.31
C PRO A 208 -4.62 3.36 -22.17
N ASP A 209 -5.03 2.34 -22.90
CA ASP A 209 -6.38 1.78 -22.76
C ASP A 209 -6.43 1.02 -21.43
N LEU A 210 -6.69 1.77 -20.35
CA LEU A 210 -6.69 1.25 -18.98
C LEU A 210 -7.79 0.21 -18.79
N ALA A 211 -8.94 0.34 -19.48
CA ALA A 211 -10.01 -0.63 -19.42
C ALA A 211 -9.58 -1.98 -20.06
N ALA A 212 -8.95 -1.93 -21.23
CA ALA A 212 -8.41 -3.15 -21.86
C ALA A 212 -7.26 -3.75 -21.04
N ASN A 213 -6.42 -2.91 -20.41
CA ASN A 213 -5.34 -3.37 -19.55
C ASN A 213 -5.89 -4.04 -18.28
N LEU A 214 -6.91 -3.47 -17.64
CA LEU A 214 -7.59 -4.08 -16.49
C LEU A 214 -8.24 -5.42 -16.90
N LYS A 215 -8.94 -5.47 -18.04
CA LYS A 215 -9.53 -6.70 -18.54
C LYS A 215 -8.49 -7.81 -18.78
N LYS A 216 -7.31 -7.46 -19.33
CA LYS A 216 -6.19 -8.40 -19.51
C LYS A 216 -5.61 -8.86 -18.19
N TRP A 217 -5.52 -7.96 -17.21
CA TRP A 217 -5.07 -8.27 -15.86
C TRP A 217 -6.01 -9.28 -15.21
N MET A 218 -7.30 -8.98 -15.13
CA MET A 218 -8.31 -9.87 -14.54
C MET A 218 -8.39 -11.23 -15.25
N ALA A 219 -8.19 -11.28 -16.57
CA ALA A 219 -8.22 -12.53 -17.33
C ALA A 219 -7.04 -13.48 -17.04
N ARG A 220 -5.96 -12.99 -16.41
CA ARG A 220 -4.78 -13.79 -16.05
C ARG A 220 -4.82 -14.31 -14.61
N THR A 221 -5.66 -13.71 -13.77
CA THR A 221 -5.80 -14.11 -12.38
C THR A 221 -6.69 -15.34 -12.23
N PRO A 222 -6.49 -16.17 -11.18
CA PRO A 222 -7.39 -17.27 -10.88
C PRO A 222 -8.84 -16.80 -10.78
N LYS A 223 -9.79 -17.67 -11.14
CA LYS A 223 -11.20 -17.42 -10.91
C LYS A 223 -11.61 -18.03 -9.58
N MET A 224 -12.29 -17.24 -8.76
CA MET A 224 -12.86 -17.74 -7.52
C MET A 224 -14.31 -18.19 -7.77
N LEU A 225 -14.70 -19.28 -7.13
CA LEU A 225 -16.09 -19.76 -7.01
C LEU A 225 -16.37 -19.94 -5.54
N CYS A 226 -17.35 -19.23 -5.01
CA CYS A 226 -17.72 -19.28 -3.61
C CYS A 226 -19.25 -19.19 -3.44
N ASP A 227 -19.79 -19.78 -2.39
CA ASP A 227 -21.20 -19.67 -2.03
C ASP A 227 -21.50 -18.43 -1.15
N VAL A 228 -20.49 -17.60 -0.85
CA VAL A 228 -20.61 -16.35 -0.10
C VAL A 228 -20.37 -15.14 -1.02
N PRO A 229 -21.43 -14.44 -1.49
CA PRO A 229 -21.31 -13.36 -2.48
C PRO A 229 -20.42 -12.19 -2.04
N SER A 230 -20.38 -11.86 -0.74
CA SER A 230 -19.50 -10.79 -0.24
C SER A 230 -18.02 -11.12 -0.40
N LEU A 231 -17.65 -12.40 -0.40
CA LEU A 231 -16.27 -12.83 -0.61
C LEU A 231 -15.87 -12.68 -2.09
N ASP A 232 -16.79 -12.95 -3.03
CA ASP A 232 -16.55 -12.69 -4.46
C ASP A 232 -16.25 -11.21 -4.71
N VAL A 233 -17.08 -10.32 -4.13
CA VAL A 233 -16.85 -8.86 -4.21
C VAL A 233 -15.49 -8.48 -3.63
N THR A 234 -15.12 -9.02 -2.47
CA THR A 234 -13.83 -8.72 -1.82
C THR A 234 -12.65 -9.22 -2.67
N TYR A 235 -12.76 -10.41 -3.24
CA TYR A 235 -11.74 -11.00 -4.11
C TYR A 235 -11.52 -10.17 -5.38
N GLU A 236 -12.60 -9.87 -6.10
CA GLU A 236 -12.53 -9.05 -7.31
C GLU A 236 -11.97 -7.65 -7.01
N ARG A 237 -12.44 -7.05 -5.91
CA ARG A 237 -11.96 -5.73 -5.47
C ARG A 237 -10.47 -5.75 -5.15
N SER A 238 -9.98 -6.78 -4.48
CA SER A 238 -8.54 -6.94 -4.19
C SER A 238 -7.70 -6.98 -5.47
N LEU A 239 -8.13 -7.72 -6.48
CA LEU A 239 -7.42 -7.80 -7.76
C LEU A 239 -7.44 -6.48 -8.54
N VAL A 240 -8.58 -5.78 -8.53
CA VAL A 240 -8.73 -4.45 -9.16
C VAL A 240 -7.85 -3.42 -8.45
N ASP A 241 -7.83 -3.41 -7.13
CA ASP A 241 -7.03 -2.47 -6.34
C ASP A 241 -5.53 -2.74 -6.47
N LEU A 242 -5.09 -4.01 -6.58
CA LEU A 242 -3.71 -4.34 -6.95
C LEU A 242 -3.34 -3.85 -8.36
N ALA A 243 -4.28 -3.92 -9.31
CA ALA A 243 -4.07 -3.36 -10.64
C ALA A 243 -3.91 -1.83 -10.59
N ALA A 244 -4.70 -1.16 -9.75
CA ALA A 244 -4.67 0.29 -9.55
C ALA A 244 -3.36 0.77 -8.91
N LEU A 245 -2.86 0.03 -7.92
CA LEU A 245 -1.65 0.35 -7.16
C LEU A 245 -0.34 0.01 -7.89
N ARG A 246 -0.38 -0.44 -9.14
CA ARG A 246 0.83 -0.72 -9.92
C ARG A 246 1.63 0.54 -10.20
N PHE A 247 2.63 0.76 -9.41
CA PHE A 247 3.59 1.85 -9.56
C PHE A 247 4.73 1.43 -10.51
N SER A 248 5.08 2.27 -11.46
CA SER A 248 6.19 2.02 -12.39
C SER A 248 7.34 2.97 -12.06
N PRO A 249 8.33 2.55 -11.27
CA PRO A 249 9.51 3.37 -11.04
C PRO A 249 10.23 3.63 -12.38
N ARG A 250 10.81 4.80 -12.55
CA ARG A 250 11.53 5.21 -13.79
C ARG A 250 12.59 4.21 -14.23
N ILE A 251 13.15 3.45 -13.29
CA ILE A 251 14.20 2.46 -13.49
C ILE A 251 13.71 1.05 -13.81
N ALA A 252 12.42 0.77 -13.64
CA ALA A 252 11.89 -0.60 -13.78
C ALA A 252 11.66 -1.04 -15.24
N GLY A 253 12.10 -0.26 -16.25
CA GLY A 253 11.94 -0.62 -17.65
C GLY A 253 10.49 -0.86 -18.10
N GLY A 254 9.53 -0.13 -17.53
CA GLY A 254 8.10 -0.28 -17.79
C GLY A 254 7.41 -1.39 -16.99
N ARG A 255 8.11 -2.07 -16.08
CA ARG A 255 7.52 -3.04 -15.15
C ARG A 255 6.95 -2.31 -13.92
N SER A 256 5.93 -2.89 -13.31
CA SER A 256 5.24 -2.30 -12.17
C SER A 256 5.36 -3.16 -10.92
N LEU A 257 5.48 -2.51 -9.77
CA LEU A 257 5.42 -3.12 -8.43
C LEU A 257 4.29 -2.46 -7.64
N PRO A 258 3.80 -3.05 -6.53
CA PRO A 258 2.79 -2.43 -5.71
C PRO A 258 3.34 -1.16 -5.03
N ALA A 259 2.69 0.01 -5.27
CA ALA A 259 2.84 1.17 -4.38
C ALA A 259 2.16 0.87 -3.05
N ALA A 260 2.63 1.48 -1.96
CA ALA A 260 2.13 1.10 -0.65
C ALA A 260 0.67 1.52 -0.41
N GLY A 261 0.25 2.76 -0.72
CA GLY A 261 -1.15 3.12 -0.54
C GLY A 261 -1.53 4.56 -0.81
N LEU A 262 -2.80 4.75 -1.17
CA LEU A 262 -3.41 6.04 -1.47
C LEU A 262 -3.99 6.67 -0.20
N PRO A 263 -3.77 7.98 0.08
CA PRO A 263 -3.02 8.95 -0.72
C PRO A 263 -1.55 9.11 -0.30
N TRP A 264 -1.17 8.72 0.91
CA TRP A 264 0.10 9.10 1.53
C TRP A 264 1.32 8.34 1.01
N PHE A 265 1.13 7.13 0.49
CA PHE A 265 2.19 6.16 0.21
C PHE A 265 2.16 5.67 -1.24
N MET A 266 1.80 6.56 -2.20
CA MET A 266 1.82 6.23 -3.65
C MET A 266 3.24 6.25 -4.21
N ALA A 267 4.12 5.48 -3.59
CA ALA A 267 5.54 5.38 -3.89
C ALA A 267 6.05 3.93 -3.68
N MET A 268 7.30 3.69 -4.03
CA MET A 268 7.97 2.42 -3.75
C MET A 268 8.34 2.33 -2.27
N PHE A 269 7.84 1.31 -1.60
CA PHE A 269 8.23 0.92 -0.25
C PHE A 269 8.79 -0.51 -0.26
N GLY A 270 9.90 -0.74 0.43
CA GLY A 270 10.55 -2.04 0.45
C GLY A 270 9.67 -3.11 1.11
N ARG A 271 9.32 -2.92 2.37
CA ARG A 271 8.50 -3.84 3.16
C ARG A 271 7.12 -4.09 2.54
N ASP A 272 6.42 -3.02 2.19
CA ASP A 272 5.05 -3.09 1.68
C ASP A 272 4.97 -3.85 0.37
N SER A 273 5.87 -3.55 -0.57
CA SER A 273 5.94 -4.23 -1.87
C SER A 273 6.31 -5.71 -1.71
N ILE A 274 7.22 -6.05 -0.77
CA ILE A 274 7.60 -7.44 -0.49
C ILE A 274 6.42 -8.22 0.09
N LEU A 275 5.80 -7.71 1.16
CA LEU A 275 4.70 -8.41 1.83
C LEU A 275 3.47 -8.55 0.92
N THR A 276 3.12 -7.50 0.16
CA THR A 276 2.07 -7.57 -0.85
C THR A 276 2.38 -8.62 -1.92
N SER A 277 3.63 -8.68 -2.38
CA SER A 277 4.05 -9.68 -3.36
C SER A 277 3.96 -11.10 -2.81
N LEU A 278 4.32 -11.33 -1.53
CA LEU A 278 4.15 -12.62 -0.85
C LEU A 278 2.67 -13.04 -0.77
N GLN A 279 1.78 -12.10 -0.45
CA GLN A 279 0.33 -12.34 -0.39
C GLN A 279 -0.25 -12.69 -1.76
N ALA A 280 0.24 -12.03 -2.81
CA ALA A 280 -0.28 -12.14 -4.17
C ALA A 280 0.35 -13.27 -5.01
N LEU A 281 1.39 -13.96 -4.53
CA LEU A 281 2.14 -14.96 -5.30
C LEU A 281 1.28 -16.00 -6.02
N PRO A 282 0.25 -16.63 -5.39
CA PRO A 282 -0.59 -17.61 -6.07
C PRO A 282 -1.49 -17.01 -7.16
N PHE A 283 -1.62 -15.69 -7.23
CA PHE A 283 -2.56 -14.97 -8.08
C PHE A 283 -1.86 -14.19 -9.18
N VAL A 284 -0.78 -13.47 -8.84
CA VAL A 284 -0.09 -12.50 -9.71
C VAL A 284 1.43 -12.54 -9.43
N PRO A 285 2.12 -13.63 -9.76
CA PRO A 285 3.53 -13.81 -9.42
C PRO A 285 4.48 -12.79 -10.06
N GLU A 286 4.08 -12.14 -11.15
CA GLU A 286 4.88 -11.11 -11.81
C GLU A 286 5.14 -9.87 -10.94
N LEU A 287 4.31 -9.59 -9.93
CA LEU A 287 4.57 -8.51 -8.97
C LEU A 287 5.80 -8.81 -8.11
N ALA A 288 5.99 -10.06 -7.73
CA ALA A 288 7.16 -10.48 -6.93
C ALA A 288 8.47 -10.34 -7.74
N GLU A 289 8.50 -10.76 -9.01
CA GLU A 289 9.68 -10.59 -9.87
C GLU A 289 10.07 -9.11 -9.99
N THR A 290 9.08 -8.23 -10.27
CA THR A 290 9.36 -6.81 -10.44
C THR A 290 9.81 -6.17 -9.14
N THR A 291 9.19 -6.52 -8.02
CA THR A 291 9.58 -6.05 -6.68
C THR A 291 11.02 -6.43 -6.36
N LEU A 292 11.40 -7.71 -6.54
CA LEU A 292 12.76 -8.18 -6.30
C LEU A 292 13.79 -7.43 -7.13
N ARG A 293 13.55 -7.27 -8.44
CA ARG A 293 14.45 -6.56 -9.34
C ARG A 293 14.58 -5.06 -9.02
N ALA A 294 13.46 -4.41 -8.69
CA ALA A 294 13.47 -2.99 -8.33
C ALA A 294 14.22 -2.75 -7.02
N LEU A 295 13.97 -3.57 -6.00
CA LEU A 295 14.64 -3.45 -4.70
C LEU A 295 16.13 -3.78 -4.79
N ALA A 296 16.51 -4.79 -5.56
CA ALA A 296 17.91 -5.12 -5.84
C ALA A 296 18.69 -3.94 -6.47
N THR A 297 18.05 -3.20 -7.39
CA THR A 297 18.67 -2.03 -8.04
C THR A 297 18.99 -0.92 -7.03
N TRP A 298 18.20 -0.81 -5.96
CA TRP A 298 18.35 0.23 -4.92
C TRP A 298 18.87 -0.33 -3.60
N GLN A 299 19.50 -1.51 -3.60
CA GLN A 299 20.14 -2.03 -2.40
C GLN A 299 21.31 -1.12 -1.99
N GLY A 300 21.42 -0.84 -0.70
CA GLY A 300 22.47 -0.01 -0.12
C GLY A 300 23.88 -0.56 -0.41
N THR A 301 24.81 0.34 -0.67
CA THR A 301 26.19 0.02 -1.05
C THR A 301 27.24 0.73 -0.22
N VAL A 302 26.83 1.76 0.53
CA VAL A 302 27.73 2.61 1.32
C VAL A 302 27.18 2.80 2.74
N LEU A 303 28.00 3.34 3.63
CA LEU A 303 27.55 3.85 4.92
C LEU A 303 27.17 5.32 4.75
N ASP A 304 25.89 5.64 4.92
CA ASP A 304 25.37 7.01 4.88
C ASP A 304 24.40 7.24 6.05
N ASP A 305 24.84 8.03 7.00
CA ASP A 305 24.06 8.31 8.22
C ASP A 305 22.81 9.17 7.93
N PHE A 306 22.84 10.00 6.91
CA PHE A 306 21.68 10.82 6.53
C PHE A 306 20.52 9.95 6.02
N ARG A 307 20.84 8.89 5.27
CA ARG A 307 19.86 7.97 4.67
C ARG A 307 19.63 6.70 5.49
N ASP A 308 20.31 6.54 6.63
CA ASP A 308 20.39 5.27 7.37
C ASP A 308 20.84 4.09 6.47
N GLU A 309 21.69 4.36 5.46
CA GLU A 309 22.14 3.37 4.48
C GLU A 309 23.31 2.53 5.04
N ASP A 310 23.20 1.21 4.86
CA ASP A 310 24.28 0.25 5.08
C ASP A 310 24.47 -0.60 3.83
N PRO A 311 25.69 -1.10 3.55
CA PRO A 311 25.89 -2.08 2.49
C PRO A 311 25.01 -3.32 2.69
N GLY A 312 24.28 -3.70 1.64
CA GLY A 312 23.35 -4.84 1.66
C GLY A 312 21.94 -4.55 2.16
N ARG A 313 21.70 -3.39 2.76
CA ARG A 313 20.38 -3.01 3.27
C ARG A 313 19.39 -2.74 2.15
N ILE A 314 18.15 -3.23 2.27
CA ILE A 314 17.08 -2.95 1.30
C ILE A 314 16.41 -1.62 1.63
N VAL A 315 16.13 -0.84 0.59
CA VAL A 315 15.49 0.47 0.70
C VAL A 315 14.15 0.40 1.47
N HIS A 316 13.91 1.42 2.31
CA HIS A 316 12.62 1.60 2.98
C HIS A 316 11.61 2.25 2.05
N GLU A 317 11.94 3.43 1.53
CA GLU A 317 11.08 4.17 0.60
C GLU A 317 11.87 5.01 -0.40
N MET A 318 11.21 5.36 -1.51
CA MET A 318 11.73 6.21 -2.56
C MET A 318 10.71 7.30 -2.88
N ARG A 319 11.07 8.57 -2.67
CA ARG A 319 10.23 9.73 -2.91
C ARG A 319 10.79 10.62 -4.00
N TYR A 320 9.91 11.42 -4.62
CA TYR A 320 10.21 12.29 -5.76
C TYR A 320 9.79 13.74 -5.53
N GLY A 321 9.38 14.09 -4.31
CA GLY A 321 8.98 15.43 -3.91
C GLY A 321 10.15 16.41 -3.78
N GLU A 322 9.84 17.68 -3.54
CA GLU A 322 10.84 18.76 -3.40
C GLU A 322 11.75 18.55 -2.19
N THR A 323 11.17 18.19 -1.03
CA THR A 323 11.93 18.00 0.21
C THR A 323 12.95 16.86 0.09
N ALA A 324 12.63 15.81 -0.66
CA ALA A 324 13.56 14.73 -0.96
C ALA A 324 14.63 15.17 -1.99
N ALA A 325 14.24 15.94 -3.02
CA ALA A 325 15.16 16.41 -4.06
C ALA A 325 16.25 17.36 -3.53
N PHE A 326 15.95 18.13 -2.47
CA PHE A 326 16.91 19.02 -1.81
C PHE A 326 17.51 18.45 -0.52
N GLU A 327 17.39 17.17 -0.29
CA GLU A 327 17.90 16.48 0.92
C GLU A 327 17.45 17.14 2.26
N GLU A 328 16.27 17.74 2.24
CA GLU A 328 15.63 18.24 3.49
C GLU A 328 15.03 17.09 4.28
N GLN A 329 14.65 16.02 3.56
CA GLN A 329 14.23 14.72 4.06
C GLN A 329 15.07 13.62 3.37
N PRO A 330 15.40 12.51 4.05
CA PRO A 330 16.34 11.50 3.51
C PRO A 330 15.72 10.54 2.50
N HIS A 331 14.51 10.77 2.02
CA HIS A 331 13.64 9.78 1.36
C HIS A 331 13.90 9.53 -0.13
N SER A 332 15.10 9.81 -0.66
CA SER A 332 15.38 9.59 -2.10
C SER A 332 16.81 9.07 -2.35
N PRO A 333 17.11 7.82 -2.04
CA PRO A 333 16.38 6.78 -1.25
C PRO A 333 16.57 6.91 0.27
N TYR A 334 15.71 6.25 1.06
CA TYR A 334 15.83 6.12 2.50
C TYR A 334 15.85 4.65 2.92
N TYR A 335 16.69 4.28 3.90
CA TYR A 335 16.92 2.89 4.30
C TYR A 335 16.50 2.58 5.75
N GLY A 336 15.87 3.49 6.44
CA GLY A 336 15.48 3.36 7.83
C GLY A 336 14.43 2.29 8.12
N ASN A 337 14.73 1.04 7.79
CA ASN A 337 13.95 -0.16 8.12
C ASN A 337 14.90 -1.33 8.41
N ALA A 338 14.49 -2.26 9.27
CA ALA A 338 15.28 -3.46 9.59
C ALA A 338 14.60 -4.75 9.12
N ASP A 339 13.43 -4.68 8.52
CA ASP A 339 12.60 -5.82 8.12
C ASP A 339 12.68 -6.13 6.61
N ALA A 340 12.73 -5.13 5.75
CA ALA A 340 12.74 -5.37 4.30
C ALA A 340 13.94 -6.19 3.83
N THR A 341 15.10 -6.05 4.49
CA THR A 341 16.33 -6.76 4.11
C THR A 341 16.22 -8.28 4.27
N PRO A 342 15.87 -8.83 5.44
CA PRO A 342 15.63 -10.28 5.55
C PRO A 342 14.41 -10.71 4.72
N LEU A 343 13.34 -9.92 4.63
CA LEU A 343 12.14 -10.24 3.85
C LEU A 343 12.41 -10.32 2.34
N PHE A 344 13.41 -9.62 1.82
CA PHE A 344 13.84 -9.73 0.42
C PHE A 344 14.28 -11.17 0.08
N VAL A 345 15.07 -11.79 0.95
CA VAL A 345 15.52 -13.20 0.78
C VAL A 345 14.34 -14.17 0.90
N VAL A 346 13.42 -13.89 1.83
CA VAL A 346 12.18 -14.67 2.00
C VAL A 346 11.33 -14.64 0.73
N LEU A 347 11.13 -13.44 0.13
CA LEU A 347 10.38 -13.31 -1.11
C LEU A 347 11.07 -14.02 -2.29
N LEU A 348 12.40 -13.93 -2.39
CA LEU A 348 13.16 -14.56 -3.47
C LEU A 348 13.00 -16.09 -3.46
N ASP A 349 13.08 -16.70 -2.27
CA ASP A 349 12.87 -18.14 -2.10
C ASP A 349 11.41 -18.55 -2.41
N GLU A 350 10.44 -17.81 -1.87
CA GLU A 350 9.03 -18.13 -2.06
C GLU A 350 8.59 -17.95 -3.53
N TYR A 351 9.13 -16.95 -4.22
CA TYR A 351 8.93 -16.74 -5.65
C TYR A 351 9.39 -17.96 -6.46
N GLU A 352 10.60 -18.46 -6.19
CA GLU A 352 11.11 -19.65 -6.88
C GLU A 352 10.23 -20.89 -6.57
N ARG A 353 9.82 -21.06 -5.32
CA ARG A 353 8.98 -22.20 -4.92
C ARG A 353 7.65 -22.23 -5.67
N TRP A 354 7.04 -21.06 -5.93
CA TRP A 354 5.80 -20.94 -6.69
C TRP A 354 6.00 -21.04 -8.20
N THR A 355 6.98 -20.34 -8.74
CA THR A 355 7.13 -20.17 -10.20
C THR A 355 8.07 -21.20 -10.84
N GLY A 356 9.02 -21.75 -10.09
CA GLY A 356 10.12 -22.56 -10.61
C GLY A 356 11.19 -21.74 -11.35
N ASP A 357 11.12 -20.41 -11.30
CA ASP A 357 12.05 -19.51 -12.00
C ASP A 357 13.39 -19.41 -11.25
N SER A 358 14.27 -20.36 -11.50
CA SER A 358 15.63 -20.34 -10.96
C SER A 358 16.54 -19.27 -11.60
N LYS A 359 16.12 -18.63 -12.69
CA LYS A 359 16.93 -17.61 -13.36
C LYS A 359 17.04 -16.37 -12.48
N VAL A 360 15.90 -15.87 -11.95
CA VAL A 360 15.87 -14.72 -11.04
C VAL A 360 16.70 -14.99 -9.79
N VAL A 361 16.61 -16.20 -9.22
CA VAL A 361 17.41 -16.61 -8.04
C VAL A 361 18.92 -16.55 -8.30
N LYS A 362 19.37 -16.97 -9.50
CA LYS A 362 20.79 -16.92 -9.88
C LYS A 362 21.25 -15.52 -10.21
N GLU A 363 20.40 -14.72 -10.87
CA GLU A 363 20.71 -13.33 -11.21
C GLU A 363 20.83 -12.45 -9.97
N LEU A 364 20.01 -12.68 -8.94
CA LEU A 364 19.97 -11.90 -7.70
C LEU A 364 20.77 -12.55 -6.55
N GLU A 365 21.66 -13.52 -6.85
CA GLU A 365 22.54 -14.12 -5.84
C GLU A 365 23.41 -13.09 -5.11
N PRO A 366 24.07 -12.11 -5.80
CA PRO A 366 24.90 -11.13 -5.12
C PRO A 366 24.11 -10.29 -4.11
N GLU A 367 22.92 -9.81 -4.48
CA GLU A 367 22.07 -8.98 -3.63
C GLU A 367 21.48 -9.80 -2.46
N ALA A 368 21.12 -11.04 -2.68
CA ALA A 368 20.63 -11.92 -1.63
C ALA A 368 21.74 -12.25 -0.61
N ARG A 369 22.98 -12.48 -1.07
CA ARG A 369 24.15 -12.66 -0.17
C ARG A 369 24.46 -11.38 0.61
N ALA A 370 24.41 -10.22 -0.03
CA ALA A 370 24.58 -8.94 0.64
C ALA A 370 23.51 -8.69 1.71
N ALA A 371 22.24 -9.01 1.42
CA ALA A 371 21.15 -8.92 2.39
C ALA A 371 21.34 -9.88 3.58
N LEU A 372 21.83 -11.09 3.35
CA LEU A 372 22.15 -12.06 4.42
C LEU A 372 23.34 -11.60 5.26
N ALA A 373 24.39 -11.05 4.63
CA ALA A 373 25.54 -10.47 5.32
C ALA A 373 25.14 -9.26 6.17
N TRP A 374 24.24 -8.41 5.67
CA TRP A 374 23.75 -7.25 6.43
C TRP A 374 23.16 -7.64 7.80
N ILE A 375 22.50 -8.79 7.90
CA ILE A 375 21.90 -9.27 9.16
C ILE A 375 22.95 -9.43 10.25
N ASP A 376 24.15 -9.94 9.88
CA ASP A 376 25.22 -10.23 10.83
C ASP A 376 26.21 -9.05 10.99
N ASP A 377 26.52 -8.35 9.89
CA ASP A 377 27.60 -7.36 9.86
C ASP A 377 27.14 -5.95 10.30
N TYR A 378 25.85 -5.62 10.08
CA TYR A 378 25.34 -4.26 10.29
C TYR A 378 24.12 -4.18 11.22
N ALA A 379 23.30 -5.22 11.32
CA ALA A 379 22.06 -5.16 12.10
C ALA A 379 22.23 -5.65 13.56
N ASP A 380 23.34 -6.31 13.91
CA ASP A 380 23.66 -6.66 15.29
C ASP A 380 24.42 -5.51 15.96
N LEU A 381 23.68 -4.42 16.29
CA LEU A 381 24.26 -3.21 16.86
C LEU A 381 24.82 -3.39 18.28
N GLN A 382 24.49 -4.48 18.96
CA GLN A 382 24.90 -4.76 20.34
C GLN A 382 25.90 -5.91 20.45
N GLY A 383 26.24 -6.59 19.34
CA GLY A 383 27.13 -7.74 19.33
C GLY A 383 26.57 -8.96 20.10
N ASN A 384 25.24 -9.02 20.23
CA ASN A 384 24.54 -10.08 20.95
C ASN A 384 23.87 -11.11 20.03
N GLY A 385 24.04 -10.94 18.71
CA GLY A 385 23.51 -11.83 17.67
C GLY A 385 22.03 -11.64 17.39
N TYR A 386 21.43 -10.50 17.75
CA TYR A 386 20.06 -10.12 17.42
C TYR A 386 20.02 -8.93 16.48
N VAL A 387 19.13 -8.99 15.50
CA VAL A 387 18.81 -7.84 14.66
C VAL A 387 18.19 -6.75 15.51
N SER A 388 18.83 -5.60 15.55
CA SER A 388 18.40 -4.41 16.28
C SER A 388 18.48 -3.18 15.39
N TYR A 389 17.82 -2.11 15.79
CA TYR A 389 17.82 -0.87 15.03
C TYR A 389 17.99 0.35 15.94
N LYS A 390 18.63 1.36 15.38
CA LYS A 390 18.74 2.72 15.88
C LYS A 390 18.91 3.64 14.69
N ARG A 391 18.10 4.71 14.59
CA ARG A 391 18.33 5.72 13.55
C ARG A 391 19.65 6.43 13.75
N ARG A 392 20.41 6.67 12.67
CA ARG A 392 21.60 7.52 12.68
C ARG A 392 21.24 8.97 12.34
N ASN A 393 20.24 9.17 11.48
CA ASN A 393 19.65 10.48 11.23
C ASN A 393 18.67 10.84 12.37
N GLU A 394 19.19 11.48 13.42
CA GLU A 394 18.40 11.84 14.60
C GLU A 394 17.34 12.92 14.34
N LYS A 395 17.47 13.71 13.26
CA LYS A 395 16.59 14.83 12.97
C LYS A 395 15.34 14.44 12.18
N THR A 396 15.50 13.62 11.15
CA THR A 396 14.44 13.31 10.17
C THR A 396 14.27 11.82 9.91
N GLY A 397 15.14 10.96 10.49
CA GLY A 397 15.01 9.50 10.37
C GLY A 397 13.90 8.93 11.26
N LEU A 398 13.34 7.79 10.87
CA LEU A 398 12.33 7.07 11.64
C LEU A 398 12.89 6.53 12.96
N GLU A 399 12.19 6.77 14.05
CA GLU A 399 12.59 6.24 15.38
C GLU A 399 12.50 4.74 15.44
N ASN A 400 11.35 4.18 15.06
CA ASN A 400 11.19 2.74 14.92
C ASN A 400 11.39 2.32 13.46
N GLN A 401 12.20 1.28 13.26
CA GLN A 401 12.56 0.74 11.93
C GLN A 401 12.06 -0.69 11.73
N CYS A 402 11.04 -1.08 12.48
CA CYS A 402 10.25 -2.30 12.31
C CYS A 402 8.91 -1.97 11.61
N TRP A 403 8.04 -2.98 11.38
CA TRP A 403 6.78 -2.74 10.67
C TRP A 403 5.84 -1.76 11.38
N LYS A 404 5.93 -1.70 12.72
CA LYS A 404 5.24 -0.70 13.54
C LYS A 404 6.15 0.51 13.73
N ASP A 405 6.28 1.34 12.72
CA ASP A 405 7.27 2.41 12.65
C ASP A 405 6.86 3.72 13.34
N SER A 406 5.64 3.83 13.91
CA SER A 406 5.26 4.97 14.74
C SER A 406 6.06 5.01 16.04
N TRP A 407 6.35 6.22 16.52
CA TRP A 407 7.25 6.49 17.64
C TRP A 407 6.88 5.78 18.96
N ASP A 408 5.58 5.56 19.20
CA ASP A 408 5.01 5.00 20.42
C ASP A 408 4.66 3.50 20.34
N SER A 409 4.96 2.85 19.21
CA SER A 409 4.49 1.50 18.89
C SER A 409 5.13 0.39 19.72
N ILE A 410 6.35 0.61 20.20
CA ILE A 410 7.12 -0.35 20.99
C ILE A 410 7.21 0.17 22.42
N SER A 411 6.53 -0.49 23.35
CA SER A 411 6.47 -0.06 24.75
C SER A 411 6.41 -1.23 25.71
N TYR A 412 6.80 -0.98 26.94
CA TYR A 412 6.51 -1.88 28.06
C TYR A 412 5.01 -1.88 28.40
N ARG A 413 4.58 -2.87 29.18
CA ARG A 413 3.18 -2.98 29.64
C ARG A 413 2.70 -1.77 30.44
N ASP A 414 3.64 -1.08 31.14
CA ASP A 414 3.39 0.14 31.92
C ASP A 414 3.37 1.42 31.09
N GLY A 415 3.62 1.31 29.78
CA GLY A 415 3.61 2.41 28.82
C GLY A 415 4.96 3.13 28.66
N ARG A 416 5.99 2.77 29.39
CA ARG A 416 7.35 3.29 29.21
C ARG A 416 7.89 2.81 27.85
N LEU A 417 8.61 3.69 27.15
CA LEU A 417 9.29 3.35 25.90
C LEU A 417 10.68 2.78 26.22
N PRO A 418 11.14 1.73 25.51
CA PRO A 418 12.50 1.24 25.63
C PRO A 418 13.50 2.19 24.99
N ASP A 419 14.75 2.11 25.41
CA ASP A 419 15.88 2.83 24.83
C ASP A 419 16.33 2.20 23.48
N PHE A 420 17.27 2.84 22.80
CA PHE A 420 17.88 2.35 21.55
C PHE A 420 19.32 1.88 21.78
N PRO A 421 19.79 0.83 21.03
CA PRO A 421 19.08 0.10 19.97
C PRO A 421 18.01 -0.86 20.52
N ARG A 422 16.96 -1.09 19.72
CA ARG A 422 15.85 -2.00 20.03
C ARG A 422 15.91 -3.23 19.14
N ALA A 423 15.68 -4.42 19.70
CA ALA A 423 15.57 -5.68 18.96
C ALA A 423 14.14 -6.21 19.07
N THR A 424 13.26 -5.86 18.12
CA THR A 424 11.88 -6.36 18.15
C THR A 424 11.81 -7.85 17.76
N CYS A 425 10.81 -8.55 18.27
CA CYS A 425 10.75 -10.00 18.18
C CYS A 425 10.55 -10.50 16.76
N GLU A 426 9.70 -9.84 15.96
CA GLU A 426 9.44 -10.23 14.57
C GLU A 426 10.68 -10.12 13.68
N LEU A 427 11.59 -9.17 13.92
CA LEU A 427 12.84 -9.05 13.19
C LEU A 427 13.70 -10.31 13.35
N GLN A 428 13.71 -10.92 14.55
CA GLN A 428 14.42 -12.16 14.80
C GLN A 428 13.80 -13.31 14.00
N GLY A 429 12.46 -13.32 13.92
CA GLY A 429 11.72 -14.26 13.08
C GLY A 429 12.10 -14.14 11.62
N TYR A 430 12.13 -12.92 11.08
CA TYR A 430 12.48 -12.66 9.68
C TYR A 430 13.94 -13.03 9.38
N ALA A 431 14.86 -12.71 10.28
CA ALA A 431 16.27 -13.10 10.14
C ALA A 431 16.45 -14.61 10.15
N TYR A 432 15.74 -15.33 11.03
CA TYR A 432 15.73 -16.77 11.07
C TYR A 432 15.23 -17.38 9.74
N ASP A 433 14.08 -16.92 9.25
CA ASP A 433 13.47 -17.44 8.01
C ASP A 433 14.36 -17.12 6.80
N ALA A 434 14.90 -15.89 6.72
CA ALA A 434 15.83 -15.50 5.67
C ALA A 434 17.08 -16.40 5.60
N LYS A 435 17.68 -16.72 6.75
CA LYS A 435 18.83 -17.62 6.81
C LYS A 435 18.49 -19.07 6.41
N MET A 436 17.34 -19.60 6.85
CA MET A 436 16.87 -20.94 6.45
C MET A 436 16.58 -21.03 4.95
N ARG A 437 15.92 -20.02 4.39
CA ARG A 437 15.61 -19.94 2.96
C ARG A 437 16.88 -19.66 2.14
N GLY A 438 17.75 -18.77 2.59
CA GLY A 438 19.07 -18.54 2.01
C GLY A 438 19.91 -19.81 1.95
N ALA A 439 19.86 -20.66 2.98
CA ALA A 439 20.52 -21.98 2.98
C ALA A 439 19.96 -22.89 1.89
N ARG A 440 18.62 -22.90 1.66
CA ARG A 440 18.02 -23.65 0.55
C ARG A 440 18.49 -23.12 -0.80
N LEU A 441 18.47 -21.80 -0.99
CA LEU A 441 18.93 -21.14 -2.23
C LEU A 441 20.39 -21.44 -2.50
N ALA A 442 21.26 -21.33 -1.48
CA ALA A 442 22.69 -21.59 -1.59
C ALA A 442 22.98 -23.06 -2.00
N ARG A 443 22.32 -24.02 -1.36
CA ARG A 443 22.50 -25.43 -1.66
C ARG A 443 21.99 -25.83 -3.03
N THR A 444 20.80 -25.30 -3.41
CA THR A 444 20.09 -25.74 -4.61
C THR A 444 20.55 -25.01 -5.87
N PHE A 445 20.73 -23.69 -5.79
CA PHE A 445 20.90 -22.85 -6.97
C PHE A 445 22.30 -22.21 -7.08
N TRP A 446 22.91 -21.80 -5.95
CA TRP A 446 24.21 -21.14 -5.93
C TRP A 446 25.37 -22.14 -5.85
N LYS A 447 25.08 -23.43 -5.67
CA LYS A 447 26.05 -24.52 -5.58
C LYS A 447 27.12 -24.31 -4.49
N ASP A 448 26.70 -23.72 -3.38
CA ASP A 448 27.55 -23.41 -2.22
C ASP A 448 27.03 -24.12 -0.95
N PRO A 449 27.29 -25.42 -0.81
CA PRO A 449 26.83 -26.19 0.35
C PRO A 449 27.47 -25.73 1.66
N ALA A 450 28.70 -25.21 1.62
CA ALA A 450 29.39 -24.74 2.82
C ALA A 450 28.68 -23.48 3.39
N TYR A 451 28.31 -22.56 2.55
CA TYR A 451 27.52 -21.38 2.95
C TYR A 451 26.12 -21.79 3.43
N ALA A 452 25.50 -22.77 2.78
CA ALA A 452 24.19 -23.27 3.21
C ALA A 452 24.26 -23.91 4.63
N ASP A 453 25.33 -24.65 4.94
CA ASP A 453 25.55 -25.27 6.25
C ASP A 453 25.79 -24.17 7.32
N GLU A 454 26.55 -23.15 7.00
CA GLU A 454 26.79 -22.00 7.88
C GLU A 454 25.47 -21.23 8.20
N LEU A 455 24.68 -20.89 7.19
CA LEU A 455 23.39 -20.22 7.38
C LEU A 455 22.43 -21.07 8.24
N THR A 456 22.42 -22.41 8.03
CA THR A 456 21.60 -23.33 8.81
C THR A 456 22.05 -23.36 10.28
N ARG A 457 23.37 -23.36 10.53
CA ARG A 457 23.94 -23.31 11.87
C ARG A 457 23.55 -22.02 12.58
N GLN A 458 23.72 -20.87 11.93
CA GLN A 458 23.37 -19.55 12.45
C GLN A 458 21.86 -19.46 12.77
N ALA A 459 20.99 -19.90 11.85
CA ALA A 459 19.56 -19.93 12.07
C ALA A 459 19.16 -20.80 13.26
N THR A 460 19.75 -21.99 13.38
CA THR A 460 19.47 -22.92 14.49
C THR A 460 19.88 -22.33 15.83
N ASP A 461 21.05 -21.68 15.90
CA ASP A 461 21.49 -20.99 17.11
C ASP A 461 20.62 -19.80 17.45
N LEU A 462 20.27 -18.97 16.48
CA LEU A 462 19.34 -17.84 16.67
C LEU A 462 17.99 -18.32 17.24
N LYS A 463 17.40 -19.36 16.66
CA LYS A 463 16.14 -19.93 17.16
C LYS A 463 16.26 -20.41 18.60
N ARG A 464 17.34 -21.13 18.94
CA ARG A 464 17.59 -21.65 20.29
C ARG A 464 17.66 -20.48 21.30
N ARG A 465 18.50 -19.47 21.02
CA ARG A 465 18.69 -18.30 21.90
C ARG A 465 17.40 -17.48 22.02
N PHE A 466 16.74 -17.19 20.89
CA PHE A 466 15.49 -16.45 20.84
C PHE A 466 14.42 -17.04 21.77
N ASN A 467 14.23 -18.36 21.73
CA ASN A 467 13.25 -19.03 22.57
C ASN A 467 13.57 -19.01 24.06
N GLN A 468 14.80 -18.68 24.45
CA GLN A 468 15.20 -18.48 25.85
C GLN A 468 15.10 -17.00 26.24
N ASP A 469 15.69 -16.13 25.43
CA ASP A 469 15.94 -14.75 25.78
C ASP A 469 14.69 -13.85 25.61
N PHE A 470 13.81 -14.16 24.65
CA PHE A 470 12.55 -13.41 24.45
C PHE A 470 11.36 -14.01 25.21
N TRP A 471 11.49 -15.21 25.77
CA TRP A 471 10.37 -15.85 26.47
C TRP A 471 10.11 -15.18 27.82
N LEU A 472 8.83 -14.87 28.10
CA LEU A 472 8.30 -14.35 29.36
C LEU A 472 7.57 -15.47 30.10
N PRO A 473 8.22 -16.20 31.02
CA PRO A 473 7.61 -17.36 31.67
C PRO A 473 6.32 -17.05 32.43
N ASP A 474 6.29 -15.91 33.12
CA ASP A 474 5.17 -15.49 33.95
C ASP A 474 3.94 -15.09 33.10
N ARG A 475 4.17 -14.60 31.89
CA ARG A 475 3.10 -14.24 30.94
C ARG A 475 2.80 -15.34 29.93
N GLN A 476 3.65 -16.35 29.79
CA GLN A 476 3.55 -17.38 28.75
C GLN A 476 3.43 -16.79 27.34
N ALA A 477 4.29 -15.80 27.05
CA ALA A 477 4.34 -15.03 25.82
C ALA A 477 5.77 -14.71 25.43
N PHE A 478 6.00 -14.22 24.22
CA PHE A 478 7.27 -13.63 23.83
C PHE A 478 7.26 -12.12 24.10
N ALA A 479 8.40 -11.59 24.55
CA ALA A 479 8.62 -10.16 24.69
C ALA A 479 8.46 -9.47 23.33
N LEU A 480 7.91 -8.28 23.32
CA LEU A 480 7.76 -7.44 22.13
C LEU A 480 9.13 -7.06 21.54
N ALA A 481 10.09 -6.79 22.42
CA ALA A 481 11.47 -6.46 22.04
C ALA A 481 12.43 -6.77 23.20
N LEU A 482 13.74 -6.72 22.90
CA LEU A 482 14.78 -6.45 23.90
C LEU A 482 15.17 -4.97 23.84
N ASP A 483 15.29 -4.36 25.01
CA ASP A 483 15.74 -3.00 25.22
C ASP A 483 17.27 -2.89 25.06
N ALA A 484 17.81 -1.69 25.05
CA ALA A 484 19.25 -1.43 24.95
C ALA A 484 20.10 -2.14 26.03
N ASP A 485 19.56 -2.31 27.23
CA ASP A 485 20.20 -3.05 28.33
C ASP A 485 19.90 -4.57 28.32
N GLY A 486 19.19 -5.06 27.33
CA GLY A 486 18.75 -6.46 27.22
C GLY A 486 17.48 -6.79 28.01
N SER A 487 16.86 -5.83 28.67
CA SER A 487 15.57 -6.01 29.36
C SER A 487 14.47 -6.39 28.38
N LYS A 488 13.55 -7.26 28.83
CA LYS A 488 12.41 -7.73 28.02
C LYS A 488 11.28 -6.74 28.03
N VAL A 489 10.95 -6.18 26.86
CA VAL A 489 9.80 -5.30 26.67
C VAL A 489 8.54 -6.17 26.65
N ASP A 490 7.75 -6.09 27.73
CA ASP A 490 6.79 -7.13 28.10
C ASP A 490 5.34 -6.89 27.69
N ALA A 491 5.04 -5.87 26.87
CA ALA A 491 3.69 -5.66 26.36
C ALA A 491 3.24 -6.79 25.41
N LEU A 492 1.96 -7.16 25.48
CA LEU A 492 1.37 -8.14 24.57
C LEU A 492 0.90 -7.45 23.29
N ALA A 493 1.45 -7.87 22.16
CA ALA A 493 1.22 -7.26 20.86
C ALA A 493 1.11 -8.32 19.75
N SER A 494 0.51 -7.94 18.63
CA SER A 494 0.35 -8.83 17.46
C SER A 494 1.68 -9.29 16.86
N ASN A 495 2.80 -8.58 17.12
CA ASN A 495 4.15 -8.93 16.66
C ASN A 495 4.52 -10.41 16.93
N MET A 496 4.05 -10.99 18.07
CA MET A 496 4.29 -12.40 18.35
C MET A 496 3.62 -13.36 17.35
N GLY A 497 2.63 -12.90 16.59
CA GLY A 497 2.01 -13.69 15.51
C GLY A 497 2.93 -13.88 14.30
N HIS A 498 3.80 -12.90 14.04
CA HIS A 498 4.82 -13.01 12.98
C HIS A 498 5.87 -14.07 13.26
N LEU A 499 6.07 -14.41 14.53
CA LEU A 499 6.98 -15.50 14.93
C LEU A 499 6.48 -16.87 14.47
N LEU A 500 5.18 -17.03 14.26
CA LEU A 500 4.59 -18.28 13.78
C LEU A 500 4.87 -18.51 12.30
N TRP A 501 4.62 -17.55 11.42
CA TRP A 501 4.84 -17.78 10.00
C TRP A 501 6.32 -17.86 9.63
N SER A 502 7.19 -17.16 10.36
CA SER A 502 8.64 -17.28 10.21
C SER A 502 9.21 -18.63 10.71
N GLY A 503 8.48 -19.35 11.57
CA GLY A 503 8.88 -20.65 12.08
C GLY A 503 9.90 -20.63 13.23
N ILE A 504 10.22 -19.47 13.81
CA ILE A 504 11.23 -19.34 14.88
C ILE A 504 10.75 -19.90 16.23
N VAL A 505 9.43 -19.96 16.47
CA VAL A 505 8.85 -20.42 17.74
C VAL A 505 9.08 -21.92 17.95
N ASP A 506 9.46 -22.34 19.15
CA ASP A 506 9.42 -23.74 19.55
C ASP A 506 7.98 -24.27 19.59
N LYS A 507 7.72 -25.45 19.02
CA LYS A 507 6.37 -26.03 18.96
C LYS A 507 5.67 -26.08 20.31
N ALA A 508 6.40 -26.32 21.39
CA ALA A 508 5.85 -26.35 22.76
C ALA A 508 5.26 -25.02 23.20
N LYS A 509 5.78 -23.88 22.71
CA LYS A 509 5.35 -22.52 23.05
C LYS A 509 4.25 -21.97 22.14
N ALA A 510 4.09 -22.53 20.95
CA ALA A 510 3.15 -22.04 19.93
C ALA A 510 1.69 -21.99 20.43
N LYS A 511 1.24 -22.99 21.22
CA LYS A 511 -0.10 -23.03 21.81
C LYS A 511 -0.36 -21.83 22.74
N ALA A 512 0.65 -21.40 23.51
CA ALA A 512 0.54 -20.24 24.40
C ALA A 512 0.43 -18.94 23.60
N VAL A 513 1.22 -18.79 22.55
CA VAL A 513 1.16 -17.64 21.62
C VAL A 513 -0.23 -17.54 20.99
N VAL A 514 -0.74 -18.63 20.40
CA VAL A 514 -2.07 -18.64 19.76
C VAL A 514 -3.20 -18.36 20.80
N ARG A 515 -3.08 -18.87 22.03
CA ARG A 515 -4.05 -18.54 23.08
C ARG A 515 -4.12 -17.05 23.39
N HIS A 516 -2.99 -16.32 23.40
CA HIS A 516 -2.97 -14.88 23.57
C HIS A 516 -3.58 -14.16 22.37
N LEU A 517 -3.15 -14.51 21.16
CA LEU A 517 -3.63 -13.89 19.93
C LEU A 517 -5.15 -14.06 19.74
N MET A 518 -5.71 -15.23 20.14
CA MET A 518 -7.15 -15.52 20.05
C MET A 518 -7.92 -15.17 21.34
N GLY A 519 -7.23 -14.65 22.35
CA GLY A 519 -7.85 -14.22 23.60
C GLY A 519 -8.56 -12.85 23.48
N PRO A 520 -9.47 -12.52 24.39
CA PRO A 520 -10.31 -11.32 24.28
C PRO A 520 -9.54 -10.01 24.33
N LYS A 521 -8.33 -10.00 24.88
CA LYS A 521 -7.49 -8.80 24.92
C LYS A 521 -6.93 -8.42 23.55
N LEU A 522 -6.74 -9.37 22.64
CA LEU A 522 -6.23 -9.16 21.30
C LEU A 522 -7.28 -9.41 20.22
N PHE A 523 -8.02 -10.52 20.26
CA PHE A 523 -9.00 -10.86 19.23
C PHE A 523 -10.35 -10.19 19.49
N THR A 524 -10.72 -9.25 18.63
CA THR A 524 -11.94 -8.44 18.73
C THR A 524 -13.20 -9.14 18.20
N GLY A 525 -13.04 -10.26 17.49
CA GLY A 525 -14.10 -10.84 16.65
C GLY A 525 -14.07 -10.34 15.20
N TRP A 526 -13.47 -9.16 14.92
CA TRP A 526 -13.15 -8.67 13.59
C TRP A 526 -11.72 -9.06 13.17
N GLY A 527 -10.80 -9.03 14.11
CA GLY A 527 -9.38 -9.34 13.89
C GLY A 527 -8.58 -9.19 15.17
N ILE A 528 -7.27 -9.37 15.05
CA ILE A 528 -6.30 -9.25 16.14
C ILE A 528 -5.81 -7.80 16.20
N ARG A 529 -5.87 -7.18 17.35
CA ARG A 529 -5.37 -5.83 17.65
C ARG A 529 -3.85 -5.79 17.63
N THR A 530 -3.29 -4.66 17.24
CA THR A 530 -1.83 -4.44 17.28
C THR A 530 -1.25 -4.45 18.70
N LEU A 531 -2.00 -3.97 19.69
CA LEU A 531 -1.64 -4.00 21.12
C LEU A 531 -2.84 -4.53 21.92
N ALA A 532 -2.55 -5.31 22.96
CA ALA A 532 -3.57 -5.91 23.80
C ALA A 532 -4.30 -4.89 24.69
N GLU A 533 -5.60 -5.06 24.85
CA GLU A 533 -6.38 -4.32 25.85
C GLU A 533 -5.82 -4.56 27.25
N GLY A 534 -5.68 -3.46 28.01
CA GLY A 534 -5.10 -3.46 29.35
C GLY A 534 -3.58 -3.20 29.41
N GLU A 535 -2.92 -3.09 28.27
CA GLU A 535 -1.57 -2.50 28.20
C GLU A 535 -1.70 -0.96 28.29
N ALA A 536 -0.78 -0.28 28.96
CA ALA A 536 -0.97 1.13 29.33
C ALA A 536 -1.12 2.10 28.11
N ARG A 537 -0.54 1.75 26.96
CA ARG A 537 -0.67 2.55 25.72
C ARG A 537 -1.82 2.08 24.82
N PHE A 538 -2.61 1.10 25.24
CA PHE A 538 -3.70 0.62 24.42
C PHE A 538 -4.69 1.73 24.08
N ASN A 539 -4.96 1.89 22.79
CA ASN A 539 -5.95 2.80 22.25
C ASN A 539 -6.60 2.14 21.02
N PRO A 540 -7.90 1.80 21.04
CA PRO A 540 -8.56 1.10 19.92
C PRO A 540 -8.52 1.88 18.60
N ILE A 541 -8.28 3.20 18.64
CA ILE A 541 -8.02 4.07 17.47
C ILE A 541 -6.56 4.52 17.40
N GLY A 542 -5.66 3.86 18.12
CA GLY A 542 -4.22 4.11 18.02
C GLY A 542 -3.61 3.31 16.87
N TYR A 543 -2.87 3.97 15.99
CA TYR A 543 -2.39 3.45 14.70
C TYR A 543 -1.70 2.07 14.82
N HIS A 544 -0.65 1.96 15.66
CA HIS A 544 0.03 0.70 15.95
C HIS A 544 -0.18 0.20 17.39
N VAL A 545 -1.05 0.85 18.15
CA VAL A 545 -1.25 0.57 19.58
C VAL A 545 -2.69 0.21 19.94
N GLY A 546 -3.40 -0.47 19.04
CA GLY A 546 -4.73 -1.00 19.32
C GLY A 546 -5.62 -1.22 18.10
N ALA A 547 -5.38 -0.55 16.98
CA ALA A 547 -6.11 -0.79 15.71
C ALA A 547 -5.88 -2.22 15.17
N VAL A 548 -6.78 -2.68 14.30
CA VAL A 548 -6.69 -3.96 13.58
C VAL A 548 -6.16 -3.69 12.18
N TRP A 549 -5.11 -4.38 11.79
CA TRP A 549 -4.49 -4.29 10.48
C TRP A 549 -4.75 -5.57 9.68
N PRO A 550 -5.42 -5.50 8.52
CA PRO A 550 -5.73 -6.69 7.73
C PRO A 550 -4.49 -7.48 7.29
N PHE A 551 -3.40 -6.78 6.89
CA PHE A 551 -2.18 -7.46 6.47
C PHE A 551 -1.56 -8.27 7.61
N ASP A 552 -1.40 -7.67 8.81
CA ASP A 552 -0.88 -8.29 10.03
C ASP A 552 -1.65 -9.57 10.34
N ASN A 553 -2.99 -9.46 10.33
CA ASN A 553 -3.89 -10.58 10.56
C ASN A 553 -3.76 -11.70 9.52
N SER A 554 -3.51 -11.36 8.25
CA SER A 554 -3.36 -12.36 7.18
C SER A 554 -2.09 -13.22 7.37
N PHE A 555 -0.98 -12.60 7.77
CA PHE A 555 0.26 -13.31 8.08
C PHE A 555 0.16 -14.10 9.39
N ILE A 556 -0.50 -13.56 10.41
CA ILE A 556 -0.76 -14.27 11.66
C ILE A 556 -1.59 -15.54 11.41
N ALA A 557 -2.66 -15.44 10.61
CA ALA A 557 -3.50 -16.58 10.25
C ALA A 557 -2.70 -17.64 9.49
N TRP A 558 -1.86 -17.24 8.53
CA TRP A 558 -0.97 -18.14 7.80
C TRP A 558 0.02 -18.84 8.76
N GLY A 559 0.62 -18.07 9.69
CA GLY A 559 1.49 -18.62 10.72
C GLY A 559 0.80 -19.60 11.66
N MET A 560 -0.41 -19.31 12.12
CA MET A 560 -1.22 -20.23 12.94
C MET A 560 -1.44 -21.56 12.22
N ARG A 561 -1.78 -21.50 10.91
CA ARG A 561 -1.95 -22.68 10.09
C ARG A 561 -0.68 -23.52 10.02
N ASN A 562 0.49 -22.89 9.81
CA ASN A 562 1.79 -23.57 9.70
C ASN A 562 2.16 -24.35 10.98
N TYR A 563 1.63 -23.92 12.13
CA TYR A 563 1.75 -24.62 13.40
C TYR A 563 0.58 -25.59 13.73
N GLY A 564 -0.34 -25.79 12.78
CA GLY A 564 -1.47 -26.72 12.92
C GLY A 564 -2.74 -26.15 13.57
N PHE A 565 -2.76 -24.84 13.92
CA PHE A 565 -3.93 -24.13 14.47
C PHE A 565 -4.85 -23.65 13.34
N LYS A 566 -5.34 -24.59 12.53
CA LYS A 566 -6.10 -24.30 11.31
C LYS A 566 -7.48 -23.70 11.58
N VAL A 567 -8.13 -24.08 12.67
CA VAL A 567 -9.44 -23.56 13.07
C VAL A 567 -9.33 -22.11 13.54
N GLU A 568 -8.30 -21.80 14.31
CA GLU A 568 -8.01 -20.44 14.76
C GLU A 568 -7.66 -19.54 13.58
N ALA A 569 -6.86 -20.03 12.63
CA ALA A 569 -6.56 -19.34 11.39
C ALA A 569 -7.83 -19.03 10.57
N ALA A 570 -8.76 -20.00 10.45
CA ALA A 570 -10.02 -19.80 9.77
C ALA A 570 -10.91 -18.76 10.48
N ARG A 571 -10.88 -18.70 11.83
CA ARG A 571 -11.61 -17.67 12.61
C ARG A 571 -11.05 -16.27 12.37
N VAL A 572 -9.75 -16.10 12.31
CA VAL A 572 -9.13 -14.81 11.95
C VAL A 572 -9.53 -14.41 10.53
N ALA A 573 -9.45 -15.36 9.58
CA ALA A 573 -9.87 -15.12 8.20
C ALA A 573 -11.34 -14.68 8.10
N ALA A 574 -12.25 -15.38 8.79
CA ALA A 574 -13.67 -15.01 8.82
C ALA A 574 -13.87 -13.58 9.33
N GLY A 575 -13.22 -13.19 10.44
CA GLY A 575 -13.39 -11.86 11.01
C GLY A 575 -12.95 -10.74 10.06
N ILE A 576 -11.78 -10.89 9.43
CA ILE A 576 -11.26 -9.89 8.46
C ILE A 576 -12.12 -9.83 7.19
N LEU A 577 -12.54 -10.98 6.65
CA LEU A 577 -13.37 -11.03 5.45
C LEU A 577 -14.81 -10.52 5.71
N ASP A 578 -15.36 -10.77 6.90
CA ASP A 578 -16.62 -10.17 7.32
C ASP A 578 -16.51 -8.64 7.41
N ALA A 579 -15.39 -8.13 7.95
CA ALA A 579 -15.14 -6.69 8.02
C ALA A 579 -15.12 -6.05 6.63
N ALA A 580 -14.54 -6.72 5.62
CA ALA A 580 -14.47 -6.20 4.26
C ALA A 580 -15.85 -5.86 3.66
N ALA A 581 -16.91 -6.59 4.02
CA ALA A 581 -18.27 -6.32 3.54
C ALA A 581 -18.76 -4.92 3.92
N PHE A 582 -18.37 -4.39 5.08
CA PHE A 582 -18.73 -3.05 5.55
C PHE A 582 -17.95 -1.95 4.83
N PHE A 583 -16.81 -2.28 4.24
CA PHE A 583 -15.97 -1.39 3.44
C PHE A 583 -16.16 -1.60 1.92
N ARG A 584 -17.34 -2.05 1.49
CA ARG A 584 -17.68 -2.33 0.09
C ARG A 584 -16.70 -3.29 -0.59
N GLY A 585 -16.22 -4.28 0.15
CA GLY A 585 -15.25 -5.28 -0.30
C GLY A 585 -13.78 -4.80 -0.32
N ARG A 586 -13.49 -3.54 0.00
CA ARG A 586 -12.14 -2.97 0.06
C ARG A 586 -11.70 -2.83 1.51
N LEU A 587 -10.77 -3.66 1.96
CA LEU A 587 -10.15 -3.50 3.27
C LEU A 587 -9.27 -2.23 3.30
N PRO A 588 -9.47 -1.33 4.27
CA PRO A 588 -8.59 -0.20 4.49
C PRO A 588 -7.25 -0.66 5.10
N GLU A 589 -6.27 0.23 5.16
CA GLU A 589 -4.99 -0.01 5.83
C GLU A 589 -5.16 -0.56 7.24
N ALA A 590 -5.99 0.09 8.03
CA ALA A 590 -6.36 -0.31 9.37
C ALA A 590 -7.80 0.12 9.70
N PHE A 591 -8.38 -0.48 10.72
CA PHE A 591 -9.65 -0.06 11.30
C PHE A 591 -9.60 -0.18 12.83
N GLY A 592 -10.55 0.45 13.52
CA GLY A 592 -10.57 0.52 14.98
C GLY A 592 -10.62 -0.84 15.65
N GLY A 593 -9.83 -1.02 16.71
CA GLY A 593 -9.74 -2.27 17.48
C GLY A 593 -10.86 -2.46 18.51
N TYR A 594 -12.07 -2.01 18.21
CA TYR A 594 -13.25 -2.24 19.08
C TYR A 594 -13.76 -3.67 18.94
N GLU A 595 -14.29 -4.21 20.04
CA GLU A 595 -14.92 -5.52 20.02
C GLU A 595 -16.16 -5.56 19.13
N ARG A 596 -16.32 -6.64 18.37
CA ARG A 596 -17.48 -6.88 17.50
C ARG A 596 -18.80 -6.88 18.27
N SER A 597 -18.80 -7.36 19.52
CA SER A 597 -19.95 -7.33 20.39
C SER A 597 -20.41 -5.91 20.77
N TYR A 598 -19.49 -4.95 20.77
CA TYR A 598 -19.76 -3.57 21.16
C TYR A 598 -20.28 -2.72 20.00
N THR A 599 -19.65 -2.82 18.81
CA THR A 599 -19.96 -1.93 17.68
C THR A 599 -20.88 -2.57 16.64
N MET A 600 -20.89 -3.89 16.51
CA MET A 600 -21.60 -4.67 15.48
C MET A 600 -21.18 -4.35 14.02
N TYR A 601 -20.22 -3.45 13.84
CA TYR A 601 -19.57 -3.09 12.58
C TYR A 601 -18.11 -2.67 12.85
N PRO A 602 -17.19 -2.82 11.90
CA PRO A 602 -15.82 -2.33 12.04
C PRO A 602 -15.80 -0.81 11.98
N VAL A 603 -15.17 -0.17 12.97
CA VAL A 603 -15.07 1.30 13.04
C VAL A 603 -13.93 1.77 12.13
N GLU A 604 -14.19 2.75 11.27
CA GLU A 604 -13.19 3.31 10.38
C GLU A 604 -12.03 3.95 11.15
N TYR A 605 -10.81 3.83 10.61
CA TYR A 605 -9.67 4.60 11.05
C TYR A 605 -9.56 5.86 10.18
N PRO A 606 -9.57 7.09 10.76
CA PRO A 606 -9.83 8.32 10.00
C PRO A 606 -8.83 8.62 8.88
N THR A 607 -7.55 8.24 9.05
CA THR A 607 -6.46 8.55 8.13
C THR A 607 -5.90 7.31 7.42
N ALA A 608 -6.59 6.17 7.51
CA ALA A 608 -6.18 4.94 6.84
C ALA A 608 -6.12 5.11 5.33
N CYS A 609 -5.05 4.63 4.72
CA CYS A 609 -4.97 4.53 3.27
C CYS A 609 -6.01 3.55 2.73
N SER A 610 -6.62 3.91 1.59
CA SER A 610 -7.59 3.06 0.90
C SER A 610 -7.66 3.42 -0.60
N PRO A 611 -7.17 2.54 -1.51
CA PRO A 611 -6.56 1.23 -1.24
C PRO A 611 -5.16 1.30 -0.61
N GLN A 612 -4.82 0.25 0.15
CA GLN A 612 -3.50 -0.02 0.68
C GLN A 612 -3.04 -1.40 0.19
N ALA A 613 -1.84 -1.51 -0.37
CA ALA A 613 -1.40 -2.70 -1.09
C ALA A 613 -1.42 -3.98 -0.23
N TRP A 614 -0.81 -3.96 0.95
CA TRP A 614 -0.78 -5.13 1.82
C TRP A 614 -2.14 -5.44 2.49
N SER A 615 -3.06 -4.47 2.59
CA SER A 615 -4.44 -4.73 3.00
C SER A 615 -5.26 -5.30 1.85
N THR A 616 -5.00 -4.85 0.63
CA THR A 616 -5.53 -5.41 -0.61
C THR A 616 -5.04 -6.84 -0.84
N GLY A 617 -3.79 -7.15 -0.50
CA GLY A 617 -3.24 -8.50 -0.54
C GLY A 617 -3.76 -9.43 0.56
N ALA A 618 -4.26 -8.90 1.67
CA ALA A 618 -4.67 -9.69 2.82
C ALA A 618 -5.75 -10.75 2.48
N PRO A 619 -6.85 -10.45 1.76
CA PRO A 619 -7.82 -11.47 1.34
C PRO A 619 -7.19 -12.59 0.53
N LEU A 620 -6.20 -12.29 -0.32
CA LEU A 620 -5.51 -13.29 -1.14
C LEU A 620 -4.73 -14.27 -0.29
N LEU A 621 -3.97 -13.79 0.72
CA LEU A 621 -3.27 -14.67 1.66
C LEU A 621 -4.23 -15.44 2.55
N LEU A 622 -5.37 -14.86 2.94
CA LEU A 622 -6.40 -15.56 3.69
C LEU A 622 -7.05 -16.69 2.88
N LEU A 623 -7.29 -16.49 1.57
CA LEU A 623 -7.74 -17.56 0.65
C LEU A 623 -6.70 -18.68 0.56
N ARG A 624 -5.41 -18.34 0.35
CA ARG A 624 -4.30 -19.30 0.43
C ARG A 624 -4.33 -20.09 1.75
N THR A 625 -4.51 -19.39 2.85
CA THR A 625 -4.53 -19.97 4.21
C THR A 625 -5.72 -20.90 4.40
N MET A 626 -6.94 -20.50 4.03
CA MET A 626 -8.15 -21.32 4.18
C MET A 626 -8.12 -22.56 3.31
N LEU A 627 -7.64 -22.48 2.09
CA LEU A 627 -7.47 -23.61 1.17
C LEU A 627 -6.22 -24.45 1.49
N GLY A 628 -5.29 -23.91 2.29
CA GLY A 628 -4.05 -24.57 2.67
C GLY A 628 -3.13 -24.83 1.50
N LEU A 629 -2.95 -23.82 0.65
CA LEU A 629 -2.12 -23.91 -0.53
C LEU A 629 -0.64 -23.73 -0.17
N GLU A 630 0.14 -24.81 -0.35
CA GLU A 630 1.59 -24.74 -0.17
C GLU A 630 2.31 -25.32 -1.39
N PRO A 631 3.34 -24.60 -1.90
CA PRO A 631 4.10 -25.05 -3.06
C PRO A 631 5.03 -26.21 -2.69
N THR A 632 4.98 -27.30 -3.45
CA THR A 632 5.98 -28.37 -3.43
C THR A 632 6.67 -28.42 -4.81
N GLU A 633 7.68 -29.24 -4.98
CA GLU A 633 8.37 -29.36 -6.27
C GLU A 633 7.44 -29.86 -7.38
N ASP A 634 6.56 -30.82 -7.06
CA ASP A 634 5.74 -31.53 -8.06
C ASP A 634 4.29 -31.04 -8.14
N ARG A 635 3.76 -30.38 -7.11
CA ARG A 635 2.35 -29.99 -7.03
C ARG A 635 2.08 -28.91 -6.01
N ILE A 636 0.88 -28.34 -6.04
CA ILE A 636 0.33 -27.57 -4.91
C ILE A 636 -0.24 -28.57 -3.89
N SER A 637 0.21 -28.48 -2.65
CA SER A 637 -0.45 -29.15 -1.52
C SER A 637 -1.74 -28.39 -1.19
N VAL A 638 -2.82 -29.13 -0.94
CA VAL A 638 -4.16 -28.58 -0.64
C VAL A 638 -4.69 -29.25 0.61
N ASP A 639 -5.06 -28.45 1.61
CA ASP A 639 -5.54 -28.96 2.90
C ASP A 639 -6.54 -27.94 3.50
N PRO A 640 -7.79 -27.89 2.96
CA PRO A 640 -8.75 -26.84 3.26
C PRO A 640 -9.32 -26.96 4.69
N VAL A 641 -9.37 -25.81 5.38
CA VAL A 641 -10.17 -25.62 6.60
C VAL A 641 -10.87 -24.27 6.45
N LEU A 642 -12.17 -24.33 6.11
CA LEU A 642 -12.98 -23.17 5.85
C LEU A 642 -13.73 -22.73 7.12
N PRO A 643 -14.02 -21.43 7.29
CA PRO A 643 -15.03 -20.96 8.24
C PRO A 643 -16.39 -21.66 8.00
N LYS A 644 -17.18 -21.79 9.04
CA LYS A 644 -18.48 -22.49 8.96
C LYS A 644 -19.49 -21.83 8.00
N GLU A 645 -19.30 -20.54 7.74
CA GLU A 645 -20.13 -19.73 6.84
C GLU A 645 -19.84 -20.01 5.36
N ILE A 646 -18.70 -20.66 5.05
CA ILE A 646 -18.27 -20.99 3.68
C ILE A 646 -18.40 -22.49 3.48
N GLY A 647 -19.45 -22.88 2.75
CA GLY A 647 -19.69 -24.30 2.41
C GLY A 647 -18.82 -24.78 1.24
N HIS A 648 -18.55 -23.88 0.29
CA HIS A 648 -17.74 -24.17 -0.90
C HIS A 648 -16.85 -22.98 -1.26
N LEU A 649 -15.57 -23.28 -1.53
CA LEU A 649 -14.59 -22.31 -2.04
C LEU A 649 -13.66 -23.00 -3.05
N ALA A 650 -13.57 -22.47 -4.26
CA ALA A 650 -12.64 -22.97 -5.26
C ALA A 650 -11.84 -21.80 -5.87
N LEU A 651 -10.60 -22.07 -6.20
CA LEU A 651 -9.78 -21.22 -7.06
C LEU A 651 -9.40 -22.01 -8.31
N LEU A 652 -9.80 -21.50 -9.47
CA LEU A 652 -9.56 -22.13 -10.76
C LEU A 652 -8.44 -21.39 -11.48
N ASP A 653 -7.61 -22.17 -12.19
CA ASP A 653 -6.57 -21.62 -13.06
C ASP A 653 -5.44 -20.90 -12.29
N ILE A 654 -5.02 -21.43 -11.13
CA ILE A 654 -3.89 -20.91 -10.32
C ILE A 654 -2.59 -21.11 -11.08
N PRO A 655 -1.82 -20.04 -11.39
CA PRO A 655 -0.53 -20.17 -12.07
C PRO A 655 0.55 -20.68 -11.10
N GLY A 656 1.46 -21.50 -11.62
CA GLY A 656 2.62 -21.97 -10.86
C GLY A 656 3.58 -22.81 -11.68
N ARG A 657 4.62 -23.30 -11.05
CA ARG A 657 5.63 -24.19 -11.68
C ARG A 657 5.04 -25.49 -12.27
N TRP A 658 3.83 -25.83 -11.86
CA TRP A 658 3.07 -27.01 -12.32
C TRP A 658 2.17 -26.72 -13.53
N GLY A 659 2.23 -25.50 -14.12
CA GLY A 659 1.26 -24.98 -15.05
C GLY A 659 0.11 -24.28 -14.33
N ARG A 660 -1.13 -24.48 -14.81
CA ARG A 660 -2.33 -23.92 -14.18
C ARG A 660 -3.15 -25.04 -13.55
N VAL A 661 -3.60 -24.81 -12.32
CA VAL A 661 -4.22 -25.85 -11.47
C VAL A 661 -5.50 -25.32 -10.82
N ASP A 662 -6.51 -26.18 -10.76
CA ASP A 662 -7.76 -25.92 -10.04
C ASP A 662 -7.69 -26.51 -8.63
N VAL A 663 -8.17 -25.77 -7.64
CA VAL A 663 -8.20 -26.16 -6.24
C VAL A 663 -9.60 -25.98 -5.66
N TYR A 664 -10.04 -26.95 -4.87
CA TYR A 664 -11.38 -27.01 -4.30
C TYR A 664 -11.30 -27.23 -2.78
N GLY A 665 -12.02 -26.40 -2.03
CA GLY A 665 -12.27 -26.56 -0.60
C GLY A 665 -13.77 -26.77 -0.31
N ARG A 666 -14.08 -27.69 0.61
CA ARG A 666 -15.45 -27.85 1.12
C ARG A 666 -15.45 -27.62 2.60
N GLY A 667 -16.41 -26.81 3.08
CA GLY A 667 -16.72 -26.65 4.49
C GLY A 667 -17.16 -27.99 5.10
N ARG A 668 -16.92 -28.17 6.37
CA ARG A 668 -17.53 -29.30 7.09
C ARG A 668 -19.00 -28.93 7.32
N ALA A 669 -19.89 -29.75 6.85
CA ALA A 669 -21.33 -29.66 7.09
C ALA A 669 -21.65 -29.68 8.60
#